data_8115482c3a080aadc4e34b5540da715c
#
_entry.id   8115482c3a080aadc4e34b5540da715c
#
_cell.length_a   1.000
_cell.length_b   1.000
_cell.length_c   1.000
_cell.angle_alpha   90.00
_cell.angle_beta   90.00
_cell.angle_gamma   90.00
#
_symmetry.space_group_name_H-M   'P 1'
#
loop_
_entity.id
_entity.type
_entity.pdbx_description
1 polymer ?
#
loop_
_entity_poly.entity_id
_entity_poly.type
_entity_poly.pdbx_seq_one_letter_code
_entity_poly.pdbx_strand_id
1 'polypeptide(L)'
;MFSHLLSFFCAHRFLVWSLTLVLLCMAGILVLRGPYDTRLDGIFSKGSASERTMSLLMQSGLSDQLILDIDATERTAGLDDEAIRWMETLAGNLRILPGIQEVTFHILPDDLGSSLSEIVRALPQLLPPPENRNPKEICTHALRQLMTPTPSVTDFLRNDPYGLLPPVLQRLDALRKVSGLRFDATKSFLCSQDQRHALIRLTLSIPYSDTGRTAELLQEIRQQTSCAPEGICTHLLGAAVHTLGNEQVIRHDLKFIGYLSPLFLILLFLIVFRGDWRCIWIPIIPAGALILATGLLAALSSVIQLFVLGLGGSILGLAVDQGIHIYLACQTPRRFETLSRLASPLALSAGTSIAVFALLMALHSPALCQLGFLAASGLLLSLVANFFLLPTVLAPEEKAGGLCPKNVLHQHSLPQLPHHAAWLLLLLGTAAAMTLAATRLRCDFDVRSMDGSPKDVWADEALYAEIWMPHTPPMLLLRSPESPAAQDLLTALAAHPPVQPADFWPDATTRQANLASWRSYDLTAWEEPLRAAARDFHLQLPGKADFFGPFFENIRQGLANPPETPPAWLGTAYNQLRHNDIAILFPSSTEGIQEILDRTCADAALITPDAFRHALIQDFGHQLTWLAIAACVVIGLLALLLLHSLRDTILATLPVLATLLWTAGLLTLCGRPVTLMVAIAGMLLLGLAIDYGVFLAHWKRENFAATSTIPKAMTLSASTTVFTALLLLFSQHPVLFDIGLVLSCGIGTAYIFARFLLPAILQRKIHASVLIMLLGVTVFLSSCTTYPRRAEISLDAARQEIAVPHQDATQFQAKVTVHFLWIDLPMLVAGTADNQTRLLKMVCLSTSGATLLQFQATPEEIHSLDRAPLLPERTQWLLEKTALGLARTFLDNTPDVPDSAKWSHGGLRFATGERHYLYAGNPLVLWQKGQRHRSHRSWLCKRLSPEGNAWLYQDFLARVSLEIQAL
;
A
#
# COMPACT_ATOMS: atom_id res chain seq x y z
N MET A 1 -32.17 -2.60 41.63
CA MET A 1 -31.47 -3.79 41.06
C MET A 1 -29.98 -3.64 40.99
N PHE A 2 -29.43 -2.59 40.35
CA PHE A 2 -27.98 -2.40 40.17
C PHE A 2 -27.20 -2.22 41.50
N SER A 3 -27.74 -1.43 42.43
CA SER A 3 -27.15 -1.22 43.75
C SER A 3 -27.11 -2.52 44.60
N HIS A 4 -28.12 -3.38 44.47
CA HIS A 4 -28.12 -4.70 45.14
C HIS A 4 -27.07 -5.63 44.56
N LEU A 5 -26.87 -5.58 43.24
CA LEU A 5 -25.85 -6.38 42.59
C LEU A 5 -24.44 -5.95 43.05
N LEU A 6 -24.15 -4.64 43.12
CA LEU A 6 -22.90 -4.09 43.63
C LEU A 6 -22.65 -4.49 45.10
N SER A 7 -23.67 -4.43 45.95
CA SER A 7 -23.51 -4.85 47.34
C SER A 7 -23.23 -6.34 47.48
N PHE A 8 -23.80 -7.19 46.63
CA PHE A 8 -23.49 -8.61 46.56
C PHE A 8 -22.05 -8.89 46.22
N PHE A 9 -21.52 -8.23 45.16
CA PHE A 9 -20.09 -8.37 44.77
C PHE A 9 -19.16 -7.90 45.92
N CYS A 10 -19.48 -6.82 46.58
CA CYS A 10 -18.70 -6.33 47.72
C CYS A 10 -18.73 -7.32 48.91
N ALA A 11 -19.88 -8.00 49.16
CA ALA A 11 -19.99 -8.99 50.22
C ALA A 11 -19.21 -10.27 49.93
N HIS A 12 -19.12 -10.72 48.64
CA HIS A 12 -18.46 -11.94 48.24
C HIS A 12 -17.08 -11.65 47.59
N ARG A 13 -16.37 -10.60 48.00
CA ARG A 13 -15.10 -10.16 47.40
C ARG A 13 -14.07 -11.23 47.21
N PHE A 14 -13.89 -12.14 48.18
CA PHE A 14 -12.89 -13.24 48.12
C PHE A 14 -13.19 -14.17 46.94
N LEU A 15 -14.43 -14.60 46.77
CA LEU A 15 -14.82 -15.53 45.70
C LEU A 15 -14.62 -14.86 44.32
N VAL A 16 -14.98 -13.59 44.23
CA VAL A 16 -14.84 -12.79 42.98
C VAL A 16 -13.38 -12.66 42.58
N TRP A 17 -12.51 -12.29 43.52
CA TRP A 17 -11.08 -12.17 43.24
C TRP A 17 -10.41 -13.53 42.97
N SER A 18 -10.78 -14.61 43.63
CA SER A 18 -10.28 -15.97 43.35
C SER A 18 -10.66 -16.40 41.94
N LEU A 19 -11.91 -16.19 41.54
CA LEU A 19 -12.36 -16.51 40.17
C LEU A 19 -11.64 -15.65 39.11
N THR A 20 -11.47 -14.35 39.36
CA THR A 20 -10.74 -13.46 38.48
C THR A 20 -9.28 -13.89 38.32
N LEU A 21 -8.63 -14.31 39.42
CA LEU A 21 -7.24 -14.80 39.36
C LEU A 21 -7.13 -16.08 38.54
N VAL A 22 -8.05 -17.04 38.72
CA VAL A 22 -8.06 -18.29 37.92
C VAL A 22 -8.21 -17.97 36.42
N LEU A 23 -9.15 -17.08 36.08
CA LEU A 23 -9.36 -16.64 34.68
C LEU A 23 -8.12 -15.95 34.11
N LEU A 24 -7.46 -15.08 34.89
CA LEU A 24 -6.22 -14.42 34.48
C LEU A 24 -5.07 -15.40 34.29
N CYS A 25 -4.90 -16.40 35.17
CA CYS A 25 -3.90 -17.43 34.98
C CYS A 25 -4.15 -18.26 33.73
N MET A 26 -5.40 -18.67 33.49
CA MET A 26 -5.80 -19.39 32.28
C MET A 26 -5.53 -18.56 31.01
N ALA A 27 -5.95 -17.30 31.00
CA ALA A 27 -5.67 -16.39 29.87
C ALA A 27 -4.17 -16.17 29.67
N GLY A 28 -3.41 -16.00 30.75
CA GLY A 28 -1.94 -15.86 30.68
C GLY A 28 -1.26 -17.08 30.04
N ILE A 29 -1.73 -18.30 30.35
CA ILE A 29 -1.23 -19.54 29.73
C ILE A 29 -1.55 -19.55 28.22
N LEU A 30 -2.77 -19.12 27.82
CA LEU A 30 -3.17 -19.04 26.42
C LEU A 30 -2.35 -17.99 25.65
N VAL A 31 -2.10 -16.84 26.27
CA VAL A 31 -1.25 -15.79 25.69
C VAL A 31 0.18 -16.28 25.51
N LEU A 32 0.77 -16.94 26.50
CA LEU A 32 2.15 -17.43 26.41
C LEU A 32 2.33 -18.56 25.35
N ARG A 33 1.27 -19.28 25.02
CA ARG A 33 1.26 -20.37 24.03
C ARG A 33 0.67 -19.95 22.67
N GLY A 34 0.24 -18.71 22.54
CA GLY A 34 -0.41 -18.21 21.32
C GLY A 34 0.49 -18.30 20.08
N PRO A 35 -0.08 -18.63 18.92
CA PRO A 35 0.65 -18.65 17.64
C PRO A 35 0.79 -17.20 17.11
N TYR A 36 1.90 -16.57 17.38
CA TYR A 36 2.18 -15.18 16.95
C TYR A 36 2.80 -15.12 15.57
N ASP A 37 2.31 -14.17 14.74
CA ASP A 37 2.84 -13.88 13.42
C ASP A 37 3.27 -12.40 13.36
N THR A 38 4.44 -12.17 12.81
CA THR A 38 5.05 -10.84 12.66
C THR A 38 4.82 -10.23 11.28
N ARG A 39 4.28 -11.03 10.35
CA ARG A 39 4.06 -10.59 8.96
C ARG A 39 2.94 -9.55 8.88
N LEU A 40 3.09 -8.63 7.94
CA LEU A 40 2.09 -7.60 7.63
C LEU A 40 1.03 -8.06 6.62
N ASP A 41 1.15 -9.28 6.07
CA ASP A 41 0.20 -9.83 5.10
C ASP A 41 -1.24 -9.96 5.64
N GLY A 42 -1.38 -10.17 6.95
CA GLY A 42 -2.68 -10.19 7.62
C GLY A 42 -3.47 -8.87 7.56
N ILE A 43 -2.84 -7.77 7.10
CA ILE A 43 -3.51 -6.48 6.90
C ILE A 43 -4.40 -6.54 5.66
N PHE A 44 -4.00 -7.27 4.59
CA PHE A 44 -4.73 -7.31 3.34
C PHE A 44 -6.08 -8.01 3.47
N SER A 45 -7.07 -7.51 2.75
CA SER A 45 -8.43 -8.07 2.77
C SER A 45 -8.47 -9.38 1.98
N LYS A 46 -9.00 -10.45 2.58
CA LYS A 46 -9.13 -11.76 1.91
C LYS A 46 -9.97 -11.67 0.64
N GLY A 47 -9.47 -12.26 -0.45
CA GLY A 47 -10.10 -12.26 -1.76
C GLY A 47 -9.93 -10.95 -2.54
N SER A 48 -9.15 -9.99 -2.03
CA SER A 48 -8.88 -8.73 -2.70
C SER A 48 -7.76 -8.83 -3.75
N ALA A 49 -7.66 -7.81 -4.61
CA ALA A 49 -6.59 -7.73 -5.61
C ALA A 49 -5.21 -7.59 -4.93
N SER A 50 -5.13 -6.83 -3.84
CA SER A 50 -3.89 -6.66 -3.08
C SER A 50 -3.43 -7.95 -2.39
N GLU A 51 -4.35 -8.75 -1.82
CA GLU A 51 -4.02 -10.06 -1.24
C GLU A 51 -3.54 -11.05 -2.32
N ARG A 52 -4.25 -11.10 -3.47
CA ARG A 52 -3.86 -11.95 -4.60
C ARG A 52 -2.44 -11.61 -5.06
N THR A 53 -2.17 -10.33 -5.27
CA THR A 53 -0.84 -9.84 -5.66
C THR A 53 0.22 -10.26 -4.66
N MET A 54 -0.03 -10.06 -3.34
CA MET A 54 0.90 -10.42 -2.30
C MET A 54 1.10 -11.95 -2.21
N SER A 55 0.02 -12.74 -2.33
CA SER A 55 0.11 -14.20 -2.29
C SER A 55 0.92 -14.77 -3.46
N LEU A 56 0.75 -14.20 -4.67
CA LEU A 56 1.55 -14.57 -5.84
C LEU A 56 3.02 -14.18 -5.65
N LEU A 57 3.29 -12.98 -5.12
CA LEU A 57 4.65 -12.53 -4.84
C LEU A 57 5.35 -13.44 -3.83
N MET A 58 4.68 -13.82 -2.74
CA MET A 58 5.24 -14.73 -1.73
C MET A 58 5.53 -16.13 -2.29
N GLN A 59 4.68 -16.62 -3.20
CA GLN A 59 4.84 -17.95 -3.80
C GLN A 59 5.79 -17.96 -5.00
N SER A 60 6.17 -16.80 -5.53
CA SER A 60 7.07 -16.67 -6.68
C SER A 60 8.54 -16.98 -6.38
N GLY A 61 8.90 -17.19 -5.09
CA GLY A 61 10.28 -17.40 -4.65
C GLY A 61 11.15 -16.13 -4.68
N LEU A 62 10.61 -14.99 -5.13
CA LEU A 62 11.35 -13.71 -5.11
C LEU A 62 11.67 -13.24 -3.69
N SER A 63 10.76 -13.50 -2.75
CA SER A 63 10.93 -13.17 -1.33
C SER A 63 11.94 -14.05 -0.60
N ASP A 64 12.27 -15.22 -1.14
CA ASP A 64 13.24 -16.14 -0.55
C ASP A 64 14.68 -15.89 -1.07
N GLN A 65 14.87 -14.82 -1.86
CA GLN A 65 16.19 -14.43 -2.36
C GLN A 65 16.84 -13.39 -1.45
N LEU A 66 18.12 -13.62 -1.17
CA LEU A 66 19.03 -12.64 -0.58
C LEU A 66 20.06 -12.23 -1.62
N ILE A 67 20.40 -10.97 -1.64
CA ILE A 67 21.44 -10.39 -2.48
C ILE A 67 22.53 -9.86 -1.56
N LEU A 68 23.75 -10.32 -1.77
CA LEU A 68 24.94 -9.81 -1.12
C LEU A 68 25.69 -8.95 -2.14
N ASP A 69 25.67 -7.64 -1.95
CA ASP A 69 26.47 -6.68 -2.71
C ASP A 69 27.82 -6.49 -2.02
N ILE A 70 28.86 -6.65 -2.78
CA ILE A 70 30.26 -6.54 -2.36
C ILE A 70 30.80 -5.25 -2.94
N ASP A 71 31.02 -4.26 -2.09
CA ASP A 71 31.47 -2.92 -2.43
C ASP A 71 32.99 -2.79 -2.20
N ALA A 72 33.72 -2.53 -3.28
CA ALA A 72 35.16 -2.27 -3.30
C ALA A 72 35.49 -0.81 -3.68
N THR A 73 34.56 0.15 -3.45
CA THR A 73 34.76 1.56 -3.82
C THR A 73 35.91 2.22 -3.07
N GLU A 74 36.22 1.79 -1.86
CA GLU A 74 37.35 2.28 -1.07
C GLU A 74 38.72 1.76 -1.58
N ARG A 75 38.72 0.72 -2.41
CA ARG A 75 39.97 0.19 -3.03
C ARG A 75 40.29 0.93 -4.31
N THR A 76 41.53 1.37 -4.44
CA THR A 76 42.03 2.04 -5.65
C THR A 76 41.97 1.17 -6.90
N ALA A 77 42.15 -0.14 -6.74
CA ALA A 77 42.14 -1.13 -7.82
C ALA A 77 40.73 -1.72 -8.10
N GLY A 78 39.69 -1.34 -7.32
CA GLY A 78 38.37 -1.95 -7.42
C GLY A 78 38.39 -3.45 -7.07
N LEU A 79 37.68 -4.26 -7.86
CA LEU A 79 37.63 -5.73 -7.72
C LEU A 79 38.90 -6.38 -8.31
N ASP A 80 39.98 -6.43 -7.55
CA ASP A 80 41.23 -7.09 -7.91
C ASP A 80 41.20 -8.62 -7.71
N ASP A 81 42.30 -9.30 -8.09
CA ASP A 81 42.40 -10.76 -7.97
C ASP A 81 42.32 -11.28 -6.53
N GLU A 82 42.66 -10.46 -5.55
CA GLU A 82 42.51 -10.81 -4.14
C GLU A 82 41.04 -10.80 -3.73
N ALA A 83 40.32 -9.76 -4.13
CA ALA A 83 38.87 -9.63 -3.89
C ALA A 83 38.11 -10.78 -4.58
N ILE A 84 38.46 -11.11 -5.83
CA ILE A 84 37.80 -12.20 -6.59
C ILE A 84 38.02 -13.54 -5.87
N ARG A 85 39.24 -13.88 -5.47
CA ARG A 85 39.54 -15.12 -4.73
C ARG A 85 38.82 -15.20 -3.39
N TRP A 86 38.70 -14.06 -2.70
CA TRP A 86 37.91 -14.01 -1.45
C TRP A 86 36.42 -14.24 -1.71
N MET A 87 35.85 -13.63 -2.76
CA MET A 87 34.46 -13.85 -3.16
C MET A 87 34.20 -15.30 -3.56
N GLU A 88 35.08 -15.96 -4.28
CA GLU A 88 34.98 -17.39 -4.61
C GLU A 88 34.97 -18.26 -3.35
N THR A 89 35.89 -17.98 -2.41
CA THR A 89 35.96 -18.66 -1.12
C THR A 89 34.70 -18.43 -0.30
N LEU A 90 34.20 -17.18 -0.25
CA LEU A 90 32.98 -16.81 0.42
C LEU A 90 31.77 -17.55 -0.18
N ALA A 91 31.62 -17.52 -1.50
CA ALA A 91 30.55 -18.26 -2.19
C ALA A 91 30.58 -19.75 -1.91
N GLY A 92 31.80 -20.35 -1.85
CA GLY A 92 32.01 -21.75 -1.43
C GLY A 92 31.54 -22.01 0.00
N ASN A 93 31.91 -21.16 0.96
CA ASN A 93 31.52 -21.28 2.36
C ASN A 93 30.00 -21.08 2.55
N LEU A 94 29.40 -20.10 1.86
CA LEU A 94 27.97 -19.85 1.92
C LEU A 94 27.15 -21.03 1.38
N ARG A 95 27.67 -21.77 0.39
CA ARG A 95 26.98 -22.93 -0.19
C ARG A 95 26.80 -24.10 0.79
N ILE A 96 27.64 -24.18 1.83
CA ILE A 96 27.62 -25.25 2.84
C ILE A 96 26.71 -24.89 4.03
N LEU A 97 26.29 -23.62 4.14
CA LEU A 97 25.47 -23.19 5.28
C LEU A 97 24.08 -23.84 5.26
N PRO A 98 23.64 -24.41 6.39
CA PRO A 98 22.27 -24.93 6.50
C PRO A 98 21.28 -23.79 6.39
N GLY A 99 20.34 -23.88 5.45
CA GLY A 99 19.35 -22.83 5.19
C GLY A 99 19.57 -22.09 3.86
N ILE A 100 20.69 -22.34 3.16
CA ILE A 100 20.92 -21.89 1.80
C ILE A 100 20.67 -23.04 0.83
N GLN A 101 19.80 -22.82 -0.14
CA GLN A 101 19.48 -23.80 -1.18
C GLN A 101 20.44 -23.69 -2.38
N GLU A 102 20.70 -22.45 -2.80
CA GLU A 102 21.54 -22.17 -3.98
C GLU A 102 22.33 -20.89 -3.76
N VAL A 103 23.59 -20.89 -4.26
CA VAL A 103 24.47 -19.71 -4.31
C VAL A 103 24.85 -19.49 -5.76
N THR A 104 24.39 -18.39 -6.34
CA THR A 104 24.72 -17.99 -7.71
C THR A 104 25.74 -16.85 -7.64
N PHE A 105 26.99 -17.12 -8.00
CA PHE A 105 28.06 -16.13 -8.14
C PHE A 105 28.49 -15.98 -9.60
N HIS A 106 28.75 -17.09 -10.30
CA HIS A 106 29.07 -17.07 -11.71
C HIS A 106 27.83 -17.14 -12.60
N ILE A 107 27.79 -16.33 -13.64
CA ILE A 107 26.71 -16.31 -14.64
C ILE A 107 27.15 -17.10 -15.88
N LEU A 108 28.44 -16.97 -16.25
CA LEU A 108 29.02 -17.66 -17.36
C LEU A 108 29.72 -18.94 -16.84
N PRO A 109 29.56 -20.05 -17.49
CA PRO A 109 30.29 -21.27 -17.14
C PRO A 109 31.79 -21.09 -17.45
N ASP A 110 32.63 -21.72 -16.65
CA ASP A 110 34.11 -21.69 -16.80
C ASP A 110 34.57 -22.28 -18.14
N ASP A 111 33.80 -23.19 -18.73
CA ASP A 111 34.02 -23.77 -20.03
C ASP A 111 32.90 -23.50 -21.01
N LEU A 112 33.10 -22.48 -21.86
CA LEU A 112 32.15 -22.11 -22.93
C LEU A 112 31.93 -23.26 -23.95
N GLY A 113 32.97 -24.10 -24.21
CA GLY A 113 32.87 -25.17 -25.20
C GLY A 113 31.90 -26.29 -24.77
N SER A 114 31.98 -26.74 -23.51
CA SER A 114 31.09 -27.76 -22.97
C SER A 114 29.66 -27.23 -22.86
N SER A 115 29.50 -25.98 -22.46
CA SER A 115 28.20 -25.33 -22.32
C SER A 115 27.50 -25.11 -23.67
N LEU A 116 28.23 -24.75 -24.72
CA LEU A 116 27.70 -24.66 -26.08
C LEU A 116 27.23 -26.02 -26.58
N SER A 117 28.00 -27.10 -26.33
CA SER A 117 27.59 -28.45 -26.73
C SER A 117 26.30 -28.92 -25.98
N GLU A 118 26.13 -28.57 -24.72
CA GLU A 118 24.87 -28.85 -24.00
C GLU A 118 23.64 -28.11 -24.62
N ILE A 119 23.82 -26.84 -24.99
CA ILE A 119 22.73 -26.07 -25.65
C ILE A 119 22.44 -26.70 -27.03
N VAL A 120 23.49 -27.06 -27.80
CA VAL A 120 23.30 -27.70 -29.12
C VAL A 120 22.57 -29.05 -29.01
N ARG A 121 22.83 -29.85 -27.97
CA ARG A 121 22.06 -31.07 -27.68
C ARG A 121 20.59 -30.79 -27.39
N ALA A 122 20.29 -29.65 -26.77
CA ALA A 122 18.92 -29.25 -26.45
C ALA A 122 18.20 -28.56 -27.62
N LEU A 123 18.92 -28.07 -28.65
CA LEU A 123 18.32 -27.36 -29.81
C LEU A 123 17.15 -28.08 -30.45
N PRO A 124 17.13 -29.44 -30.62
CA PRO A 124 15.99 -30.12 -31.17
C PRO A 124 14.68 -29.98 -30.36
N GLN A 125 14.77 -29.60 -29.11
CA GLN A 125 13.62 -29.29 -28.28
C GLN A 125 13.27 -27.79 -28.27
N LEU A 126 14.28 -26.92 -28.40
CA LEU A 126 14.18 -25.48 -28.33
C LEU A 126 13.62 -24.84 -29.61
N LEU A 127 14.04 -25.36 -30.77
CA LEU A 127 13.75 -24.75 -32.07
C LEU A 127 13.36 -25.83 -33.08
N PRO A 128 12.51 -25.51 -34.07
CA PRO A 128 12.29 -26.39 -35.22
C PRO A 128 13.59 -26.48 -36.07
N PRO A 129 13.72 -27.52 -36.94
CA PRO A 129 14.86 -27.64 -37.82
C PRO A 129 15.00 -26.42 -38.74
N PRO A 130 16.23 -26.00 -39.06
CA PRO A 130 16.47 -24.82 -39.88
C PRO A 130 16.06 -25.06 -41.34
N GLU A 131 15.82 -23.97 -42.07
CA GLU A 131 15.64 -24.02 -43.51
C GLU A 131 16.94 -24.45 -44.20
N ASN A 132 16.81 -25.12 -45.32
CA ASN A 132 17.94 -25.63 -46.12
C ASN A 132 18.75 -24.42 -46.67
N ARG A 133 20.00 -24.24 -46.19
CA ARG A 133 20.93 -23.22 -46.65
C ARG A 133 22.01 -23.84 -47.54
N ASN A 134 22.47 -23.09 -48.53
CA ASN A 134 23.52 -23.50 -49.40
C ASN A 134 24.84 -23.77 -48.61
N PRO A 135 25.40 -25.00 -48.65
CA PRO A 135 26.62 -25.34 -47.91
C PRO A 135 27.82 -24.45 -48.20
N LYS A 136 27.94 -23.95 -49.44
CA LYS A 136 29.04 -23.02 -49.83
C LYS A 136 28.89 -21.65 -49.15
N GLU A 137 27.68 -21.17 -48.94
CA GLU A 137 27.43 -19.93 -48.23
C GLU A 137 27.77 -20.03 -46.74
N ILE A 138 27.44 -21.17 -46.12
CA ILE A 138 27.82 -21.48 -44.73
C ILE A 138 29.35 -21.48 -44.57
N CYS A 139 30.06 -22.18 -45.45
CA CYS A 139 31.52 -22.21 -45.40
C CYS A 139 32.17 -20.84 -45.67
N THR A 140 31.61 -20.05 -46.61
CA THR A 140 32.07 -18.69 -46.89
C THR A 140 31.85 -17.77 -45.68
N HIS A 141 30.71 -17.90 -45.00
CA HIS A 141 30.44 -17.15 -43.78
C HIS A 141 31.38 -17.52 -42.63
N ALA A 142 31.62 -18.83 -42.44
CA ALA A 142 32.54 -19.33 -41.45
C ALA A 142 33.97 -18.82 -41.68
N LEU A 143 34.47 -18.86 -42.93
CA LEU A 143 35.77 -18.32 -43.28
C LEU A 143 35.91 -16.82 -43.00
N ARG A 144 34.88 -16.01 -43.32
CA ARG A 144 34.91 -14.59 -43.04
C ARG A 144 35.00 -14.29 -41.54
N GLN A 145 34.32 -15.06 -40.72
CA GLN A 145 34.36 -14.89 -39.26
C GLN A 145 35.68 -15.39 -38.65
N LEU A 146 36.28 -16.48 -39.18
CA LEU A 146 37.56 -16.97 -38.72
C LEU A 146 38.75 -16.03 -39.06
N MET A 147 38.55 -15.07 -39.98
CA MET A 147 39.53 -14.00 -40.25
C MET A 147 39.62 -12.98 -39.11
N THR A 148 38.67 -12.94 -38.19
CA THR A 148 38.72 -12.21 -36.92
C THR A 148 39.29 -13.11 -35.81
N PRO A 149 40.49 -12.86 -35.28
CA PRO A 149 41.21 -13.82 -34.44
C PRO A 149 40.70 -13.79 -33.00
N THR A 150 39.60 -14.50 -32.71
CA THR A 150 39.16 -14.78 -31.33
C THR A 150 38.94 -16.30 -31.19
N PRO A 151 39.62 -16.99 -30.24
CA PRO A 151 39.49 -18.45 -30.06
C PRO A 151 38.04 -18.91 -29.88
N SER A 152 37.21 -18.16 -29.20
CA SER A 152 35.80 -18.45 -28.95
C SER A 152 34.92 -18.49 -30.21
N VAL A 153 35.29 -17.78 -31.28
CA VAL A 153 34.57 -17.79 -32.56
C VAL A 153 34.69 -19.16 -33.23
N THR A 154 35.81 -19.82 -33.11
CA THR A 154 36.02 -21.15 -33.71
C THR A 154 35.08 -22.19 -33.11
N ASP A 155 35.00 -22.24 -31.79
CA ASP A 155 34.11 -23.18 -31.09
C ASP A 155 32.64 -22.87 -31.36
N PHE A 156 32.27 -21.58 -31.45
CA PHE A 156 30.91 -21.18 -31.80
C PHE A 156 30.53 -21.65 -33.23
N LEU A 157 31.40 -21.40 -34.24
CA LEU A 157 31.12 -21.78 -35.62
C LEU A 157 31.06 -23.29 -35.81
N ARG A 158 31.85 -24.05 -35.07
CA ARG A 158 31.86 -25.51 -35.11
C ARG A 158 30.56 -26.12 -34.59
N ASN A 159 30.00 -25.51 -33.57
CA ASN A 159 28.80 -25.98 -32.89
C ASN A 159 27.53 -25.38 -33.49
N ASP A 160 27.59 -24.35 -34.37
CA ASP A 160 26.39 -23.74 -34.97
C ASP A 160 26.63 -23.30 -36.43
N PRO A 161 26.72 -24.22 -37.38
CA PRO A 161 26.87 -23.88 -38.78
C PRO A 161 25.66 -23.21 -39.40
N TYR A 162 24.46 -23.42 -38.82
CA TYR A 162 23.19 -22.91 -39.34
C TYR A 162 22.70 -21.63 -38.68
N GLY A 163 23.40 -21.12 -37.66
CA GLY A 163 23.02 -19.92 -36.94
C GLY A 163 21.76 -20.09 -36.09
N LEU A 164 21.64 -21.20 -35.38
CA LEU A 164 20.54 -21.52 -34.48
C LEU A 164 20.75 -21.00 -33.06
N LEU A 165 22.02 -20.85 -32.65
CA LEU A 165 22.35 -20.33 -31.34
C LEU A 165 22.06 -18.83 -31.16
N PRO A 166 22.30 -17.90 -32.11
CA PRO A 166 22.03 -16.49 -31.96
C PRO A 166 20.59 -16.16 -31.52
N PRO A 167 19.52 -16.75 -32.07
CA PRO A 167 18.18 -16.54 -31.59
C PRO A 167 17.97 -16.95 -30.11
N VAL A 168 18.64 -18.02 -29.66
CA VAL A 168 18.55 -18.47 -28.25
C VAL A 168 19.30 -17.49 -27.34
N LEU A 169 20.48 -17.03 -27.77
CA LEU A 169 21.29 -16.06 -27.01
C LEU A 169 20.62 -14.67 -26.95
N GLN A 170 19.92 -14.27 -28.02
CA GLN A 170 19.14 -13.03 -28.05
C GLN A 170 18.02 -13.03 -27.00
N ARG A 171 17.46 -14.17 -26.65
CA ARG A 171 16.47 -14.28 -25.57
C ARG A 171 17.09 -13.96 -24.21
N LEU A 172 18.33 -14.39 -23.96
CA LEU A 172 19.06 -14.01 -22.74
C LEU A 172 19.36 -12.50 -22.70
N ASP A 173 19.75 -11.90 -23.84
CA ASP A 173 19.96 -10.45 -23.91
C ASP A 173 18.63 -9.67 -23.75
N ALA A 174 17.53 -10.20 -24.27
CA ALA A 174 16.20 -9.64 -24.03
C ALA A 174 15.83 -9.66 -22.55
N LEU A 175 16.05 -10.78 -21.84
CA LEU A 175 15.85 -10.87 -20.41
C LEU A 175 16.71 -9.84 -19.65
N ARG A 176 17.98 -9.71 -20.00
CA ARG A 176 18.89 -8.72 -19.42
C ARG A 176 18.36 -7.30 -19.60
N LYS A 177 17.91 -6.94 -20.79
CA LYS A 177 17.39 -5.60 -21.09
C LYS A 177 16.11 -5.29 -20.31
N VAL A 178 15.20 -6.25 -20.24
CA VAL A 178 13.89 -6.07 -19.59
C VAL A 178 14.02 -6.13 -18.07
N SER A 179 14.95 -6.95 -17.53
CA SER A 179 15.19 -6.99 -16.07
C SER A 179 15.76 -5.68 -15.51
N GLY A 180 16.25 -4.77 -16.35
CA GLY A 180 16.81 -3.49 -15.94
C GLY A 180 18.14 -3.59 -15.19
N LEU A 181 18.70 -4.80 -15.02
CA LEU A 181 19.93 -5.02 -14.29
C LEU A 181 21.15 -4.53 -15.09
N ARG A 182 21.91 -3.65 -14.49
CA ARG A 182 23.13 -3.08 -15.11
C ARG A 182 24.35 -3.83 -14.63
N PHE A 183 25.00 -4.58 -15.51
CA PHE A 183 26.24 -5.28 -15.20
C PHE A 183 27.19 -5.34 -16.40
N ASP A 184 28.46 -5.59 -16.14
CA ASP A 184 29.49 -5.81 -17.15
C ASP A 184 29.39 -7.26 -17.65
N ALA A 185 28.90 -7.43 -18.88
CA ALA A 185 28.72 -8.75 -19.50
C ALA A 185 30.06 -9.42 -19.94
N THR A 186 31.18 -8.76 -19.75
CA THR A 186 32.51 -9.33 -20.09
C THR A 186 33.10 -10.19 -18.98
N LYS A 187 32.54 -10.06 -17.75
CA LYS A 187 32.99 -10.85 -16.59
C LYS A 187 32.16 -12.11 -16.44
N SER A 188 32.76 -13.15 -15.86
CA SER A 188 32.08 -14.43 -15.57
C SER A 188 31.06 -14.33 -14.42
N PHE A 189 31.12 -13.28 -13.61
CA PHE A 189 30.24 -13.02 -12.46
C PHE A 189 29.52 -11.68 -12.59
N LEU A 190 28.47 -11.46 -11.82
CA LEU A 190 27.72 -10.20 -11.78
C LEU A 190 28.62 -9.10 -11.22
N CYS A 191 29.11 -8.22 -12.08
CA CYS A 191 29.97 -7.09 -11.77
C CYS A 191 29.31 -5.81 -12.28
N SER A 192 29.39 -4.72 -11.52
CA SER A 192 28.90 -3.41 -11.94
C SER A 192 29.68 -2.86 -13.13
N GLN A 193 29.11 -1.90 -13.84
CA GLN A 193 29.75 -1.31 -15.03
C GLN A 193 31.06 -0.58 -14.69
N ASP A 194 31.20 -0.05 -13.47
CA ASP A 194 32.41 0.60 -12.97
C ASP A 194 33.43 -0.39 -12.38
N GLN A 195 33.11 -1.69 -12.36
CA GLN A 195 33.91 -2.78 -11.81
C GLN A 195 34.30 -2.62 -10.34
N ARG A 196 33.45 -1.93 -9.56
CA ARG A 196 33.65 -1.70 -8.12
C ARG A 196 32.70 -2.49 -7.25
N HIS A 197 31.62 -3.01 -7.81
CA HIS A 197 30.63 -3.82 -7.09
C HIS A 197 30.48 -5.19 -7.72
N ALA A 198 30.22 -6.20 -6.87
CA ALA A 198 29.89 -7.55 -7.30
C ALA A 198 28.70 -8.08 -6.53
N LEU A 199 27.86 -8.91 -7.17
CA LEU A 199 26.70 -9.53 -6.55
C LEU A 199 26.89 -11.03 -6.37
N ILE A 200 26.56 -11.51 -5.17
CA ILE A 200 26.30 -12.92 -4.90
C ILE A 200 24.82 -13.06 -4.55
N ARG A 201 24.10 -13.88 -5.32
CA ARG A 201 22.70 -14.17 -5.04
C ARG A 201 22.58 -15.48 -4.28
N LEU A 202 21.80 -15.46 -3.21
CA LEU A 202 21.53 -16.59 -2.34
C LEU A 202 20.03 -16.90 -2.40
N THR A 203 19.68 -18.16 -2.63
CA THR A 203 18.29 -18.64 -2.52
C THR A 203 18.17 -19.40 -1.20
N LEU A 204 17.20 -18.99 -0.37
CA LEU A 204 16.98 -19.60 0.93
C LEU A 204 16.14 -20.87 0.81
N SER A 205 16.46 -21.89 1.61
CA SER A 205 15.60 -23.06 1.82
C SER A 205 14.64 -22.87 3.00
N ILE A 206 14.87 -21.85 3.81
CA ILE A 206 14.06 -21.45 4.97
C ILE A 206 13.13 -20.35 4.52
N PRO A 207 11.82 -20.45 4.75
CA PRO A 207 10.91 -19.34 4.47
C PRO A 207 11.34 -18.09 5.23
N TYR A 208 11.41 -16.95 4.57
CA TYR A 208 11.78 -15.67 5.19
C TYR A 208 10.89 -15.29 6.38
N SER A 209 9.71 -15.93 6.49
CA SER A 209 8.77 -15.77 7.61
C SER A 209 9.20 -16.50 8.91
N ASP A 210 10.13 -17.45 8.83
CA ASP A 210 10.74 -18.07 10.01
C ASP A 210 11.88 -17.19 10.54
N THR A 211 11.50 -16.11 11.21
CA THR A 211 12.42 -15.08 11.68
C THR A 211 13.49 -15.58 12.64
N GLY A 212 13.20 -16.66 13.40
CA GLY A 212 14.17 -17.27 14.32
C GLY A 212 15.35 -17.88 13.57
N ARG A 213 15.08 -18.82 12.65
CA ARG A 213 16.11 -19.46 11.83
C ARG A 213 16.77 -18.49 10.86
N THR A 214 15.98 -17.56 10.33
CA THR A 214 16.49 -16.49 9.45
C THR A 214 17.49 -15.60 10.19
N ALA A 215 17.24 -15.26 11.46
CA ALA A 215 18.16 -14.46 12.27
C ALA A 215 19.49 -15.17 12.49
N GLU A 216 19.45 -16.48 12.80
CA GLU A 216 20.66 -17.30 12.95
C GLU A 216 21.46 -17.34 11.64
N LEU A 217 20.78 -17.61 10.53
CA LEU A 217 21.43 -17.66 9.20
C LEU A 217 22.04 -16.30 8.80
N LEU A 218 21.32 -15.20 8.98
CA LEU A 218 21.85 -13.86 8.67
C LEU A 218 23.05 -13.47 9.54
N GLN A 219 23.03 -13.91 10.81
CA GLN A 219 24.20 -13.72 11.71
C GLN A 219 25.41 -14.52 11.22
N GLU A 220 25.21 -15.74 10.77
CA GLU A 220 26.27 -16.58 10.21
C GLU A 220 26.84 -16.04 8.91
N ILE A 221 25.97 -15.54 8.00
CA ILE A 221 26.40 -14.82 6.78
C ILE A 221 27.22 -13.59 7.14
N ARG A 222 26.77 -12.76 8.09
CA ARG A 222 27.52 -11.57 8.55
C ARG A 222 28.86 -11.94 9.18
N GLN A 223 28.95 -13.05 9.86
CA GLN A 223 30.22 -13.53 10.42
C GLN A 223 31.19 -13.94 9.32
N GLN A 224 30.74 -14.62 8.27
CA GLN A 224 31.56 -14.97 7.10
C GLN A 224 32.02 -13.72 6.33
N THR A 225 31.15 -12.72 6.17
CA THR A 225 31.48 -11.46 5.48
C THR A 225 32.38 -10.54 6.30
N SER A 226 32.41 -10.67 7.63
CA SER A 226 33.28 -9.87 8.50
C SER A 226 34.77 -10.14 8.29
N CYS A 227 35.15 -11.24 7.63
CA CYS A 227 36.49 -11.60 7.24
C CYS A 227 36.91 -11.00 5.88
N ALA A 228 36.21 -9.96 5.39
CA ALA A 228 36.52 -9.30 4.14
C ALA A 228 37.92 -8.65 4.16
N PRO A 229 38.66 -8.63 3.03
CA PRO A 229 39.89 -7.88 2.87
C PRO A 229 39.69 -6.39 3.15
N GLU A 230 40.76 -5.68 3.51
CA GLU A 230 40.70 -4.25 3.82
C GLU A 230 40.16 -3.45 2.62
N GLY A 231 39.22 -2.52 2.89
CA GLY A 231 38.57 -1.69 1.87
C GLY A 231 37.45 -2.40 1.08
N ILE A 232 36.93 -3.55 1.55
CA ILE A 232 35.73 -4.20 1.02
C ILE A 232 34.62 -4.08 2.08
N CYS A 233 33.50 -3.48 1.67
CA CYS A 233 32.26 -3.48 2.43
C CYS A 233 31.26 -4.48 1.87
N THR A 234 30.32 -4.95 2.67
CA THR A 234 29.30 -5.89 2.22
C THR A 234 27.91 -5.42 2.65
N HIS A 235 26.98 -5.39 1.70
CA HIS A 235 25.60 -4.98 1.91
C HIS A 235 24.67 -6.16 1.66
N LEU A 236 23.83 -6.49 2.63
CA LEU A 236 22.94 -7.63 2.57
C LEU A 236 21.48 -7.16 2.38
N LEU A 237 20.86 -7.58 1.29
CA LEU A 237 19.56 -7.11 0.80
C LEU A 237 18.59 -8.29 0.62
N GLY A 238 17.31 -8.02 0.81
CA GLY A 238 16.24 -8.98 0.55
C GLY A 238 15.11 -8.93 1.57
N ALA A 239 13.97 -9.56 1.24
CA ALA A 239 12.78 -9.55 2.07
C ALA A 239 13.03 -10.10 3.50
N ALA A 240 13.93 -11.08 3.63
CA ALA A 240 14.30 -11.64 4.93
C ALA A 240 14.99 -10.62 5.86
N VAL A 241 15.82 -9.72 5.30
CA VAL A 241 16.51 -8.67 6.05
C VAL A 241 15.51 -7.63 6.54
N HIS A 242 14.59 -7.19 5.66
CA HIS A 242 13.51 -6.28 6.02
C HIS A 242 12.58 -6.89 7.08
N THR A 243 12.15 -8.14 6.90
CA THR A 243 11.26 -8.81 7.85
C THR A 243 11.88 -8.92 9.24
N LEU A 244 13.16 -9.31 9.31
CA LEU A 244 13.89 -9.41 10.58
C LEU A 244 14.11 -8.04 11.22
N GLY A 245 14.51 -7.03 10.43
CA GLY A 245 14.69 -5.66 10.90
C GLY A 245 13.40 -5.08 11.45
N ASN A 246 12.31 -5.23 10.73
CA ASN A 246 10.98 -4.78 11.14
C ASN A 246 10.50 -5.48 12.42
N GLU A 247 10.70 -6.82 12.53
CA GLU A 247 10.37 -7.56 13.74
C GLU A 247 11.17 -7.07 14.95
N GLN A 248 12.48 -6.86 14.81
CA GLN A 248 13.33 -6.36 15.90
C GLN A 248 12.85 -5.00 16.41
N VAL A 249 12.50 -4.09 15.50
CA VAL A 249 11.94 -2.77 15.84
C VAL A 249 10.60 -2.91 16.56
N ILE A 250 9.67 -3.72 16.03
CA ILE A 250 8.37 -3.96 16.67
C ILE A 250 8.57 -4.55 18.08
N ARG A 251 9.41 -5.57 18.23
CA ARG A 251 9.67 -6.19 19.54
C ARG A 251 10.31 -5.23 20.54
N HIS A 252 11.21 -4.37 20.09
CA HIS A 252 11.81 -3.32 20.92
C HIS A 252 10.73 -2.34 21.40
N ASP A 253 9.92 -1.83 20.47
CA ASP A 253 8.87 -0.86 20.78
C ASP A 253 7.79 -1.46 21.69
N LEU A 254 7.40 -2.71 21.46
CA LEU A 254 6.46 -3.43 22.34
C LEU A 254 6.96 -3.54 23.77
N LYS A 255 8.24 -3.87 23.96
CA LYS A 255 8.85 -3.93 25.29
C LYS A 255 8.88 -2.55 25.94
N PHE A 256 9.36 -1.55 25.21
CA PHE A 256 9.48 -0.18 25.69
C PHE A 256 8.12 0.39 26.12
N ILE A 257 7.12 0.35 25.22
CA ILE A 257 5.78 0.89 25.47
C ILE A 257 5.06 0.04 26.53
N GLY A 258 5.18 -1.28 26.44
CA GLY A 258 4.53 -2.22 27.36
C GLY A 258 4.97 -2.10 28.82
N TYR A 259 6.22 -1.71 29.09
CA TYR A 259 6.69 -1.43 30.45
C TYR A 259 6.47 0.02 30.86
N LEU A 260 6.74 0.98 29.99
CA LEU A 260 6.70 2.40 30.32
C LEU A 260 5.28 2.93 30.51
N SER A 261 4.31 2.46 29.71
CA SER A 261 2.92 2.93 29.80
C SER A 261 2.25 2.59 31.16
N PRO A 262 2.24 1.34 31.63
CA PRO A 262 1.68 1.02 32.96
C PRO A 262 2.42 1.71 34.11
N LEU A 263 3.76 1.74 34.04
CA LEU A 263 4.59 2.41 35.07
C LEU A 263 4.25 3.90 35.18
N PHE A 264 4.14 4.56 34.04
CA PHE A 264 3.77 5.98 34.00
C PHE A 264 2.36 6.20 34.55
N LEU A 265 1.39 5.38 34.12
CA LEU A 265 0.01 5.51 34.62
C LEU A 265 -0.05 5.34 36.15
N ILE A 266 0.64 4.35 36.70
CA ILE A 266 0.74 4.17 38.14
C ILE A 266 1.35 5.40 38.83
N LEU A 267 2.47 5.91 38.31
CA LEU A 267 3.14 7.08 38.86
C LEU A 267 2.25 8.33 38.79
N LEU A 268 1.59 8.54 37.63
CA LEU A 268 0.66 9.67 37.44
C LEU A 268 -0.47 9.61 38.47
N PHE A 269 -1.08 8.45 38.68
CA PHE A 269 -2.18 8.30 39.65
C PHE A 269 -1.69 8.48 41.07
N LEU A 270 -0.54 7.97 41.44
CA LEU A 270 0.04 8.22 42.77
C LEU A 270 0.29 9.70 43.04
N ILE A 271 0.75 10.44 42.04
CA ILE A 271 0.95 11.90 42.13
C ILE A 271 -0.39 12.63 42.23
N VAL A 272 -1.32 12.33 41.32
CA VAL A 272 -2.62 13.02 41.24
C VAL A 272 -3.46 12.75 42.50
N PHE A 273 -3.45 11.52 43.00
CA PHE A 273 -4.21 11.13 44.21
C PHE A 273 -3.38 11.21 45.49
N ARG A 274 -2.23 11.93 45.46
CA ARG A 274 -1.37 12.25 46.61
C ARG A 274 -0.97 11.04 47.46
N GLY A 275 -0.63 9.92 46.78
CA GLY A 275 -0.14 8.72 47.43
C GLY A 275 -1.22 7.78 47.98
N ASP A 276 -2.51 7.98 47.61
CA ASP A 276 -3.51 6.93 47.88
C ASP A 276 -3.18 5.70 47.02
N TRP A 277 -2.52 4.73 47.65
CA TRP A 277 -2.05 3.51 46.96
C TRP A 277 -3.21 2.74 46.27
N ARG A 278 -4.46 2.92 46.66
CA ARG A 278 -5.65 2.28 46.08
C ARG A 278 -5.88 2.71 44.62
N CYS A 279 -5.36 3.87 44.23
CA CYS A 279 -5.43 4.33 42.83
C CYS A 279 -4.66 3.43 41.84
N ILE A 280 -3.74 2.59 42.32
CA ILE A 280 -3.01 1.61 41.51
C ILE A 280 -3.96 0.62 40.81
N TRP A 281 -5.12 0.34 41.43
CA TRP A 281 -6.12 -0.56 40.82
C TRP A 281 -6.81 0.04 39.59
N ILE A 282 -6.74 1.34 39.38
CA ILE A 282 -7.33 2.01 38.21
C ILE A 282 -6.69 1.47 36.91
N PRO A 283 -5.38 1.37 36.72
CA PRO A 283 -4.77 0.74 35.54
C PRO A 283 -4.66 -0.78 35.63
N ILE A 284 -4.56 -1.40 36.81
CA ILE A 284 -4.37 -2.84 36.98
C ILE A 284 -5.61 -3.64 36.50
N ILE A 285 -6.81 -3.17 36.83
CA ILE A 285 -8.04 -3.88 36.44
C ILE A 285 -8.22 -3.89 34.91
N PRO A 286 -8.11 -2.76 34.19
CA PRO A 286 -8.12 -2.76 32.73
C PRO A 286 -7.00 -3.58 32.11
N ALA A 287 -5.78 -3.57 32.68
CA ALA A 287 -4.70 -4.43 32.21
C ALA A 287 -5.04 -5.93 32.31
N GLY A 288 -5.66 -6.34 33.42
CA GLY A 288 -6.19 -7.68 33.57
C GLY A 288 -7.27 -8.02 32.53
N ALA A 289 -8.18 -7.07 32.29
CA ALA A 289 -9.22 -7.22 31.25
C ALA A 289 -8.62 -7.37 29.85
N LEU A 290 -7.55 -6.63 29.54
CA LEU A 290 -6.84 -6.76 28.27
C LEU A 290 -6.13 -8.10 28.12
N ILE A 291 -5.53 -8.63 29.20
CA ILE A 291 -4.94 -9.99 29.22
C ILE A 291 -6.03 -11.05 28.96
N LEU A 292 -7.21 -10.88 29.57
CA LEU A 292 -8.36 -11.77 29.31
C LEU A 292 -8.83 -11.69 27.87
N ALA A 293 -8.93 -10.48 27.29
CA ALA A 293 -9.32 -10.27 25.90
C ALA A 293 -8.29 -10.89 24.93
N THR A 294 -6.99 -10.72 25.22
CA THR A 294 -5.91 -11.33 24.42
C THR A 294 -5.94 -12.86 24.54
N GLY A 295 -6.18 -13.40 25.74
CA GLY A 295 -6.35 -14.84 25.93
C GLY A 295 -7.56 -15.41 25.18
N LEU A 296 -8.66 -14.66 25.13
CA LEU A 296 -9.84 -15.03 24.35
C LEU A 296 -9.55 -14.97 22.84
N LEU A 297 -8.82 -13.95 22.38
CA LEU A 297 -8.35 -13.87 21.00
C LEU A 297 -7.46 -15.06 20.66
N ALA A 298 -6.53 -15.44 21.55
CA ALA A 298 -5.64 -16.60 21.38
C ALA A 298 -6.40 -17.94 21.33
N ALA A 299 -7.51 -18.04 22.03
CA ALA A 299 -8.36 -19.23 21.99
C ALA A 299 -9.20 -19.34 20.70
N LEU A 300 -9.53 -18.20 20.08
CA LEU A 300 -10.42 -18.14 18.91
C LEU A 300 -9.68 -18.05 17.59
N SER A 301 -8.44 -17.55 17.59
CA SER A 301 -7.65 -17.31 16.39
C SER A 301 -6.56 -18.36 16.21
N SER A 302 -6.41 -18.86 14.99
CA SER A 302 -5.32 -19.78 14.62
C SER A 302 -3.96 -19.10 14.54
N VAL A 303 -3.94 -17.77 14.29
CA VAL A 303 -2.74 -16.92 14.18
C VAL A 303 -3.07 -15.55 14.76
N ILE A 304 -2.17 -14.98 15.54
CA ILE A 304 -2.32 -13.65 16.14
C ILE A 304 -1.26 -12.73 15.55
N GLN A 305 -1.70 -11.63 14.97
CA GLN A 305 -0.81 -10.62 14.41
C GLN A 305 -0.13 -9.82 15.55
N LEU A 306 1.20 -9.84 15.59
CA LEU A 306 1.96 -9.24 16.70
C LEU A 306 1.74 -7.73 16.81
N PHE A 307 1.62 -7.02 15.69
CA PHE A 307 1.39 -5.58 15.70
C PHE A 307 0.02 -5.19 16.32
N VAL A 308 -0.99 -6.07 16.27
CA VAL A 308 -2.29 -5.84 16.93
C VAL A 308 -2.09 -5.75 18.44
N LEU A 309 -1.20 -6.57 19.01
CA LEU A 309 -0.85 -6.50 20.43
C LEU A 309 -0.10 -5.21 20.76
N GLY A 310 0.68 -4.66 19.80
CA GLY A 310 1.36 -3.38 19.98
C GLY A 310 0.43 -2.23 20.26
N LEU A 311 -0.78 -2.27 19.70
CA LEU A 311 -1.82 -1.29 19.96
C LEU A 311 -2.54 -1.51 21.30
N GLY A 312 -2.29 -2.65 21.95
CA GLY A 312 -2.89 -2.98 23.27
C GLY A 312 -2.57 -1.92 24.35
N GLY A 313 -1.38 -1.30 24.32
CA GLY A 313 -1.03 -0.19 25.22
C GLY A 313 -1.94 1.01 25.07
N SER A 314 -2.34 1.36 23.83
CA SER A 314 -3.30 2.45 23.55
C SER A 314 -4.71 2.09 24.02
N ILE A 315 -5.12 0.83 23.82
CA ILE A 315 -6.40 0.32 24.30
C ILE A 315 -6.45 0.34 25.84
N LEU A 316 -5.33 0.03 26.50
CA LEU A 316 -5.21 0.13 27.97
C LEU A 316 -5.45 1.56 28.45
N GLY A 317 -4.81 2.56 27.81
CA GLY A 317 -5.03 3.99 28.14
C GLY A 317 -6.50 4.38 28.07
N LEU A 318 -7.23 3.88 27.06
CA LEU A 318 -8.66 4.09 26.89
C LEU A 318 -9.51 3.39 27.97
N ALA A 319 -9.16 2.15 28.29
CA ALA A 319 -9.89 1.34 29.26
C ALA A 319 -9.75 1.87 30.71
N VAL A 320 -8.67 2.60 30.99
CA VAL A 320 -8.41 3.26 32.27
C VAL A 320 -9.42 4.41 32.53
N ASP A 321 -9.93 5.08 31.50
CA ASP A 321 -10.87 6.20 31.63
C ASP A 321 -12.11 5.86 32.42
N GLN A 322 -12.68 4.66 32.18
CA GLN A 322 -13.83 4.16 32.94
C GLN A 322 -13.50 4.00 34.43
N GLY A 323 -12.31 3.48 34.73
CA GLY A 323 -11.81 3.31 36.07
C GLY A 323 -11.67 4.63 36.83
N ILE A 324 -11.22 5.70 36.17
CA ILE A 324 -11.11 7.06 36.75
C ILE A 324 -12.47 7.56 37.21
N HIS A 325 -13.50 7.48 36.37
CA HIS A 325 -14.82 7.94 36.69
C HIS A 325 -15.43 7.14 37.86
N ILE A 326 -15.25 5.83 37.88
CA ILE A 326 -15.75 4.96 38.96
C ILE A 326 -14.96 5.20 40.26
N TYR A 327 -13.64 5.40 40.19
CA TYR A 327 -12.83 5.72 41.36
C TYR A 327 -13.27 7.03 42.02
N LEU A 328 -13.47 8.11 41.24
CA LEU A 328 -13.93 9.38 41.75
C LEU A 328 -15.35 9.29 42.32
N ALA A 329 -16.22 8.49 41.72
CA ALA A 329 -17.58 8.23 42.25
C ALA A 329 -17.54 7.49 43.60
N CYS A 330 -16.61 6.54 43.76
CA CYS A 330 -16.48 5.78 45.02
C CYS A 330 -15.97 6.65 46.20
N GLN A 331 -15.36 7.79 45.93
CA GLN A 331 -14.93 8.75 46.98
C GLN A 331 -16.05 9.62 47.49
N THR A 332 -17.26 9.60 46.90
CA THR A 332 -18.40 10.37 47.36
C THR A 332 -19.11 9.67 48.54
N PRO A 333 -19.73 10.41 49.49
CA PRO A 333 -20.43 9.81 50.62
C PRO A 333 -21.57 8.84 50.22
N ARG A 334 -22.23 9.10 49.07
CA ARG A 334 -23.33 8.28 48.52
C ARG A 334 -22.85 7.45 47.32
N ARG A 335 -21.74 6.72 47.46
CA ARG A 335 -21.06 6.02 46.40
C ARG A 335 -21.98 5.17 45.48
N PHE A 336 -22.86 4.36 46.03
CA PHE A 336 -23.72 3.47 45.23
C PHE A 336 -24.78 4.24 44.43
N GLU A 337 -25.28 5.37 44.98
CA GLU A 337 -26.20 6.26 44.25
C GLU A 337 -25.49 6.99 43.12
N THR A 338 -24.28 7.51 43.37
CA THR A 338 -23.44 8.18 42.37
C THR A 338 -23.01 7.21 41.29
N LEU A 339 -22.63 5.98 41.63
CA LEU A 339 -22.30 4.94 40.66
C LEU A 339 -23.51 4.56 39.77
N SER A 340 -24.69 4.45 40.38
CA SER A 340 -25.93 4.16 39.64
C SER A 340 -26.27 5.28 38.64
N ARG A 341 -26.03 6.56 38.99
CA ARG A 341 -26.24 7.70 38.08
C ARG A 341 -25.19 7.74 36.94
N LEU A 342 -23.94 7.33 37.23
CA LEU A 342 -22.86 7.28 36.23
C LEU A 342 -22.93 6.06 35.33
N ALA A 343 -23.70 5.04 35.68
CA ALA A 343 -23.80 3.81 34.89
C ALA A 343 -24.29 4.07 33.47
N SER A 344 -25.28 4.94 33.26
CA SER A 344 -25.82 5.27 31.93
C SER A 344 -24.80 6.03 31.05
N PRO A 345 -24.14 7.13 31.52
CA PRO A 345 -23.14 7.82 30.72
C PRO A 345 -21.92 6.93 30.41
N LEU A 346 -21.44 6.13 31.35
CA LEU A 346 -20.31 5.23 31.12
C LEU A 346 -20.67 4.09 30.18
N ALA A 347 -21.90 3.53 30.28
CA ALA A 347 -22.36 2.51 29.35
C ALA A 347 -22.55 3.09 27.93
N LEU A 348 -22.99 4.36 27.80
CA LEU A 348 -23.09 5.01 26.49
C LEU A 348 -21.67 5.24 25.88
N SER A 349 -20.77 5.85 26.64
CA SER A 349 -19.39 6.09 26.23
C SER A 349 -18.70 4.79 25.80
N ALA A 350 -18.66 3.79 26.69
CA ALA A 350 -18.08 2.50 26.35
C ALA A 350 -18.81 1.79 25.19
N GLY A 351 -20.16 1.86 25.17
CA GLY A 351 -20.98 1.22 24.14
C GLY A 351 -20.73 1.78 22.74
N THR A 352 -20.56 3.10 22.60
CA THR A 352 -20.23 3.74 21.33
C THR A 352 -18.84 3.34 20.86
N SER A 353 -17.84 3.33 21.74
CA SER A 353 -16.50 2.90 21.42
C SER A 353 -16.43 1.40 21.04
N ILE A 354 -17.09 0.53 21.84
CA ILE A 354 -17.21 -0.89 21.55
C ILE A 354 -17.87 -1.13 20.18
N ALA A 355 -18.93 -0.39 19.86
CA ALA A 355 -19.63 -0.53 18.59
C ALA A 355 -18.76 -0.13 17.40
N VAL A 356 -17.99 0.96 17.51
CA VAL A 356 -17.04 1.38 16.45
C VAL A 356 -15.94 0.34 16.26
N PHE A 357 -15.38 -0.21 17.35
CA PHE A 357 -14.37 -1.25 17.24
C PHE A 357 -14.96 -2.58 16.71
N ALA A 358 -16.20 -2.91 17.10
CA ALA A 358 -16.88 -4.07 16.55
C ALA A 358 -17.16 -3.95 15.04
N LEU A 359 -17.37 -2.73 14.53
CA LEU A 359 -17.48 -2.51 13.08
C LEU A 359 -16.19 -2.85 12.32
N LEU A 360 -15.00 -2.72 12.94
CA LEU A 360 -13.74 -3.17 12.32
C LEU A 360 -13.75 -4.68 12.06
N MET A 361 -14.51 -5.46 12.85
CA MET A 361 -14.65 -6.90 12.63
C MET A 361 -15.41 -7.25 11.34
N ALA A 362 -16.15 -6.30 10.78
CA ALA A 362 -16.84 -6.47 9.49
C ALA A 362 -15.89 -6.32 8.28
N LEU A 363 -14.66 -5.86 8.49
CA LEU A 363 -13.65 -5.81 7.43
C LEU A 363 -13.12 -7.21 7.14
N HIS A 364 -12.80 -7.45 5.88
CA HIS A 364 -12.25 -8.73 5.42
C HIS A 364 -10.75 -8.90 5.74
N SER A 365 -10.14 -7.91 6.38
CA SER A 365 -8.74 -7.94 6.82
C SER A 365 -8.61 -8.69 8.15
N PRO A 366 -7.86 -9.80 8.24
CA PRO A 366 -7.68 -10.57 9.47
C PRO A 366 -7.12 -9.73 10.63
N ALA A 367 -6.15 -8.87 10.34
CA ALA A 367 -5.51 -8.04 11.35
C ALA A 367 -6.44 -6.96 11.91
N LEU A 368 -7.24 -6.30 11.06
CA LEU A 368 -8.21 -5.29 11.49
C LEU A 368 -9.39 -5.93 12.24
N CYS A 369 -9.79 -7.13 11.84
CA CYS A 369 -10.78 -7.93 12.56
C CYS A 369 -10.27 -8.28 13.98
N GLN A 370 -9.02 -8.73 14.11
CA GLN A 370 -8.40 -9.02 15.41
C GLN A 370 -8.25 -7.77 16.29
N LEU A 371 -7.87 -6.63 15.68
CA LEU A 371 -7.80 -5.35 16.38
C LEU A 371 -9.16 -4.91 16.90
N GLY A 372 -10.18 -5.00 16.06
CA GLY A 372 -11.57 -4.71 16.43
C GLY A 372 -12.06 -5.59 17.57
N PHE A 373 -11.78 -6.90 17.49
CA PHE A 373 -12.15 -7.87 18.54
C PHE A 373 -11.43 -7.58 19.85
N LEU A 374 -10.10 -7.36 19.81
CA LEU A 374 -9.29 -7.08 21.00
C LEU A 374 -9.77 -5.79 21.70
N ALA A 375 -9.99 -4.72 20.91
CA ALA A 375 -10.43 -3.45 21.46
C ALA A 375 -11.86 -3.53 22.02
N ALA A 376 -12.80 -4.11 21.27
CA ALA A 376 -14.19 -4.23 21.71
C ALA A 376 -14.34 -5.13 22.95
N SER A 377 -13.72 -6.32 22.94
CA SER A 377 -13.76 -7.25 24.07
C SER A 377 -12.98 -6.72 25.28
N GLY A 378 -11.81 -6.10 25.06
CA GLY A 378 -11.00 -5.46 26.09
C GLY A 378 -11.74 -4.35 26.82
N LEU A 379 -12.42 -3.46 26.07
CA LEU A 379 -13.25 -2.39 26.65
C LEU A 379 -14.49 -2.93 27.39
N LEU A 380 -15.16 -3.92 26.82
CA LEU A 380 -16.31 -4.56 27.46
C LEU A 380 -15.92 -5.23 28.78
N LEU A 381 -14.87 -6.04 28.76
CA LEU A 381 -14.34 -6.71 29.95
C LEU A 381 -13.84 -5.70 30.98
N SER A 382 -13.17 -4.62 30.53
CA SER A 382 -12.72 -3.54 31.40
C SER A 382 -13.90 -2.81 32.06
N LEU A 383 -14.95 -2.48 31.30
CA LEU A 383 -16.16 -1.84 31.84
C LEU A 383 -16.78 -2.70 32.95
N VAL A 384 -17.00 -3.99 32.67
CA VAL A 384 -17.56 -4.94 33.62
C VAL A 384 -16.64 -5.08 34.84
N ALA A 385 -15.35 -5.28 34.62
CA ALA A 385 -14.40 -5.42 35.70
C ALA A 385 -14.30 -4.16 36.58
N ASN A 386 -14.23 -2.98 36.00
CA ASN A 386 -14.19 -1.72 36.73
C ASN A 386 -15.46 -1.51 37.57
N PHE A 387 -16.65 -1.81 37.03
CA PHE A 387 -17.90 -1.67 37.79
C PHE A 387 -18.00 -2.62 38.97
N PHE A 388 -17.52 -3.84 38.85
CA PHE A 388 -17.73 -4.86 39.88
C PHE A 388 -16.50 -5.08 40.78
N LEU A 389 -15.27 -4.97 40.28
CA LEU A 389 -14.06 -5.22 41.06
C LEU A 389 -13.54 -3.96 41.78
N LEU A 390 -13.52 -2.81 41.11
CA LEU A 390 -12.94 -1.58 41.68
C LEU A 390 -13.65 -1.13 42.98
N PRO A 391 -15.01 -1.14 43.09
CA PRO A 391 -15.66 -0.83 44.34
C PRO A 391 -15.39 -1.80 45.50
N THR A 392 -15.02 -3.07 45.19
CA THR A 392 -14.67 -4.07 46.24
C THR A 392 -13.34 -3.75 46.93
N VAL A 393 -12.39 -3.17 46.20
CA VAL A 393 -11.09 -2.74 46.75
C VAL A 393 -11.23 -1.40 47.50
N LEU A 394 -12.12 -0.53 47.03
CA LEU A 394 -12.34 0.79 47.60
C LEU A 394 -13.37 0.77 48.75
N ALA A 395 -13.87 -0.41 49.18
CA ALA A 395 -14.80 -0.52 50.29
C ALA A 395 -14.17 0.05 51.58
N PRO A 396 -14.84 0.93 52.30
CA PRO A 396 -14.33 1.42 53.58
C PRO A 396 -14.27 0.26 54.58
N GLU A 397 -13.17 0.14 55.27
CA GLU A 397 -13.17 -0.61 56.56
C GLU A 397 -13.99 0.23 57.53
N GLU A 398 -15.05 -0.34 58.06
CA GLU A 398 -15.99 0.32 59.04
C GLU A 398 -15.32 0.75 60.35
N LYS A 399 -13.96 0.64 60.49
CA LYS A 399 -13.20 0.86 61.70
C LYS A 399 -12.07 1.90 61.64
N ALA A 400 -12.02 2.76 60.65
CA ALA A 400 -11.07 3.87 60.69
C ALA A 400 -11.84 5.19 60.84
N GLY A 401 -11.98 5.66 62.07
CA GLY A 401 -12.50 7.01 62.35
C GLY A 401 -11.69 8.06 61.64
N GLY A 402 -12.38 8.81 60.83
CA GLY A 402 -12.03 10.20 60.48
C GLY A 402 -10.77 10.46 59.70
N LEU A 403 -10.70 10.02 58.46
CA LEU A 403 -9.95 10.76 57.44
C LEU A 403 -10.78 10.67 56.15
N CYS A 404 -11.81 11.51 56.08
CA CYS A 404 -12.30 11.98 54.80
C CYS A 404 -11.08 12.63 54.09
N PRO A 405 -10.59 12.11 52.97
CA PRO A 405 -9.47 12.75 52.28
C PRO A 405 -9.92 14.19 51.96
N LYS A 406 -9.33 15.15 52.66
CA LYS A 406 -9.54 16.56 52.39
C LYS A 406 -9.32 16.80 50.92
N ASN A 407 -10.35 17.27 50.23
CA ASN A 407 -10.39 17.78 48.84
C ASN A 407 -9.03 17.75 48.10
N VAL A 408 -8.71 16.64 47.52
CA VAL A 408 -7.37 16.37 46.91
C VAL A 408 -7.15 17.15 45.61
N LEU A 409 -8.23 17.59 45.00
CA LEU A 409 -8.12 18.56 43.90
C LEU A 409 -8.59 19.91 44.40
N HIS A 410 -7.69 20.67 45.01
CA HIS A 410 -7.90 22.09 45.33
C HIS A 410 -8.51 22.77 44.09
N GLN A 411 -9.50 23.65 44.36
CA GLN A 411 -10.19 24.54 43.41
C GLN A 411 -9.25 25.48 42.63
N HIS A 412 -8.31 24.97 41.88
CA HIS A 412 -7.85 25.68 40.71
C HIS A 412 -8.90 25.39 39.63
N SER A 413 -10.01 26.18 39.68
CA SER A 413 -10.85 26.34 38.52
C SER A 413 -9.96 26.76 37.37
N LEU A 414 -9.67 25.82 36.45
CA LEU A 414 -8.98 26.18 35.20
C LEU A 414 -9.74 27.39 34.62
N PRO A 415 -9.04 28.44 34.20
CA PRO A 415 -9.65 29.69 33.76
C PRO A 415 -10.66 29.37 32.65
N GLN A 416 -11.90 29.87 32.85
CA GLN A 416 -12.92 29.75 31.80
C GLN A 416 -12.54 30.69 30.67
N LEU A 417 -12.48 30.14 29.45
CA LEU A 417 -12.18 30.93 28.27
C LEU A 417 -13.26 31.98 28.04
N PRO A 418 -12.93 33.28 27.80
CA PRO A 418 -13.93 34.27 27.47
C PRO A 418 -14.69 33.86 26.20
N HIS A 419 -16.01 34.07 26.18
CA HIS A 419 -16.91 33.66 25.08
C HIS A 419 -16.40 34.12 23.69
N HIS A 420 -15.94 35.37 23.56
CA HIS A 420 -15.41 35.91 22.29
C HIS A 420 -14.12 35.19 21.85
N ALA A 421 -13.24 34.86 22.79
CA ALA A 421 -12.01 34.14 22.51
C ALA A 421 -12.31 32.70 22.09
N ALA A 422 -13.28 32.05 22.72
CA ALA A 422 -13.70 30.69 22.32
C ALA A 422 -14.27 30.67 20.91
N TRP A 423 -15.10 31.62 20.52
CA TRP A 423 -15.61 31.76 19.17
C TRP A 423 -14.51 32.06 18.15
N LEU A 424 -13.61 32.98 18.46
CA LEU A 424 -12.51 33.34 17.60
C LEU A 424 -11.59 32.14 17.36
N LEU A 425 -11.21 31.42 18.41
CA LEU A 425 -10.40 30.21 18.31
C LEU A 425 -11.12 29.10 17.50
N LEU A 426 -12.43 28.92 17.69
CA LEU A 426 -13.20 27.94 16.91
C LEU A 426 -13.20 28.30 15.43
N LEU A 427 -13.54 29.53 15.08
CA LEU A 427 -13.63 29.99 13.70
C LEU A 427 -12.27 30.00 13.00
N LEU A 428 -11.26 30.63 13.64
CA LEU A 428 -9.92 30.69 13.04
C LEU A 428 -9.26 29.31 12.98
N GLY A 429 -9.38 28.51 14.04
CA GLY A 429 -8.82 27.16 14.08
C GLY A 429 -9.46 26.24 13.04
N THR A 430 -10.80 26.24 12.91
CA THR A 430 -11.49 25.47 11.88
C THR A 430 -11.19 25.97 10.47
N ALA A 431 -11.14 27.28 10.24
CA ALA A 431 -10.75 27.85 8.95
C ALA A 431 -9.30 27.47 8.58
N ALA A 432 -8.37 27.57 9.53
CA ALA A 432 -6.99 27.19 9.34
C ALA A 432 -6.84 25.69 9.06
N ALA A 433 -7.49 24.84 9.88
CA ALA A 433 -7.46 23.39 9.68
C ALA A 433 -8.05 22.99 8.32
N MET A 434 -9.14 23.62 7.93
CA MET A 434 -9.80 23.39 6.63
C MET A 434 -8.92 23.82 5.46
N THR A 435 -8.29 24.99 5.57
CA THR A 435 -7.37 25.50 4.55
C THR A 435 -6.16 24.59 4.42
N LEU A 436 -5.56 24.18 5.53
CA LEU A 436 -4.42 23.26 5.54
C LEU A 436 -4.81 21.89 4.97
N ALA A 437 -5.93 21.33 5.40
CA ALA A 437 -6.40 20.06 4.87
C ALA A 437 -6.70 20.15 3.35
N ALA A 438 -7.39 21.20 2.91
CA ALA A 438 -7.73 21.38 1.49
C ALA A 438 -6.50 21.63 0.60
N THR A 439 -5.46 22.26 1.13
CA THR A 439 -4.32 22.71 0.29
C THR A 439 -3.09 21.82 0.39
N ARG A 440 -2.88 21.13 1.51
CA ARG A 440 -1.63 20.39 1.80
C ARG A 440 -1.83 18.93 2.19
N LEU A 441 -3.07 18.46 2.43
CA LEU A 441 -3.30 17.06 2.78
C LEU A 441 -2.87 16.18 1.61
N ARG A 442 -1.99 15.23 1.90
CA ARG A 442 -1.51 14.22 0.96
C ARG A 442 -1.99 12.87 1.44
N CYS A 443 -2.50 12.05 0.53
CA CYS A 443 -2.75 10.65 0.80
C CYS A 443 -1.61 9.85 0.19
N ASP A 444 -0.98 9.01 0.99
CA ASP A 444 0.09 8.12 0.57
C ASP A 444 -0.20 6.72 1.09
N PHE A 445 -0.58 5.85 0.17
CA PHE A 445 -0.89 4.44 0.47
C PHE A 445 0.26 3.53 0.02
N ASP A 446 1.50 4.04 0.02
CA ASP A 446 2.68 3.21 -0.24
C ASP A 446 2.94 2.28 0.95
N VAL A 447 3.07 0.97 0.66
CA VAL A 447 3.39 -0.06 1.66
C VAL A 447 4.73 0.19 2.32
N ARG A 448 5.68 0.80 1.60
CA ARG A 448 6.99 1.17 2.14
C ARG A 448 6.88 2.13 3.33
N SER A 449 5.84 2.97 3.35
CA SER A 449 5.58 3.87 4.48
C SER A 449 5.18 3.13 5.77
N MET A 450 4.82 1.86 5.67
CA MET A 450 4.44 0.99 6.79
C MET A 450 5.60 0.10 7.28
N ASP A 451 6.69 0.02 6.53
CA ASP A 451 7.85 -0.79 6.89
C ASP A 451 8.73 -0.05 7.93
N GLY A 452 8.94 -0.68 9.06
CA GLY A 452 9.76 -0.19 10.17
C GLY A 452 11.22 -0.67 10.14
N SER A 453 11.70 -1.19 9.02
CA SER A 453 13.08 -1.63 8.87
C SER A 453 14.08 -0.52 9.24
N PRO A 454 15.22 -0.85 9.85
CA PRO A 454 16.26 0.12 10.21
C PRO A 454 16.76 0.94 9.02
N LYS A 455 17.28 2.13 9.30
CA LYS A 455 17.72 3.07 8.25
C LYS A 455 18.90 2.58 7.42
N ASP A 456 19.75 1.75 7.99
CA ASP A 456 20.87 1.10 7.31
C ASP A 456 20.39 0.15 6.22
N VAL A 457 19.34 -0.64 6.48
CA VAL A 457 18.73 -1.54 5.48
C VAL A 457 18.18 -0.74 4.29
N TRP A 458 17.52 0.40 4.56
CA TRP A 458 17.03 1.29 3.50
C TRP A 458 18.16 1.99 2.74
N ALA A 459 19.26 2.31 3.41
CA ALA A 459 20.44 2.90 2.77
C ALA A 459 21.12 1.90 1.82
N ASP A 460 21.24 0.63 2.23
CA ASP A 460 21.76 -0.45 1.40
C ASP A 460 20.86 -0.70 0.17
N GLU A 461 19.52 -0.69 0.35
CA GLU A 461 18.58 -0.81 -0.77
C GLU A 461 18.69 0.36 -1.77
N ALA A 462 18.85 1.59 -1.25
CA ALA A 462 19.02 2.77 -2.09
C ALA A 462 20.33 2.70 -2.90
N LEU A 463 21.41 2.26 -2.27
CA LEU A 463 22.71 2.04 -2.93
C LEU A 463 22.58 0.98 -4.05
N TYR A 464 21.94 -0.14 -3.75
CA TYR A 464 21.66 -1.18 -4.74
C TYR A 464 20.85 -0.66 -5.93
N ALA A 465 19.80 0.11 -5.64
CA ALA A 465 18.95 0.69 -6.69
C ALA A 465 19.73 1.66 -7.59
N GLU A 466 20.61 2.48 -7.02
CA GLU A 466 21.45 3.42 -7.78
C GLU A 466 22.42 2.70 -8.74
N ILE A 467 23.09 1.66 -8.25
CA ILE A 467 24.16 0.98 -8.98
C ILE A 467 23.58 -0.03 -9.98
N TRP A 468 22.69 -0.91 -9.50
CA TRP A 468 22.29 -2.10 -10.24
C TRP A 468 20.96 -1.97 -10.96
N MET A 469 19.98 -1.30 -10.36
CA MET A 469 18.60 -1.30 -10.86
C MET A 469 17.90 0.05 -10.63
N PRO A 470 18.28 1.11 -11.38
CA PRO A 470 17.70 2.45 -11.19
C PRO A 470 16.20 2.51 -11.44
N HIS A 471 15.64 1.55 -12.14
CA HIS A 471 14.20 1.42 -12.40
C HIS A 471 13.77 -0.01 -12.13
N THR A 472 12.78 -0.19 -11.26
CA THR A 472 12.15 -1.49 -11.03
C THR A 472 11.36 -1.89 -12.28
N PRO A 473 11.71 -2.99 -12.96
CA PRO A 473 10.99 -3.41 -14.16
C PRO A 473 9.57 -3.86 -13.78
N PRO A 474 8.57 -3.63 -14.65
CA PRO A 474 7.25 -4.20 -14.45
C PRO A 474 7.33 -5.72 -14.57
N MET A 475 6.73 -6.42 -13.62
CA MET A 475 6.65 -7.88 -13.60
C MET A 475 5.20 -8.33 -13.60
N LEU A 476 4.88 -9.35 -14.36
CA LEU A 476 3.58 -10.00 -14.35
C LEU A 476 3.77 -11.40 -13.76
N LEU A 477 3.19 -11.66 -12.60
CA LEU A 477 3.17 -12.99 -11.99
C LEU A 477 1.96 -13.76 -12.48
N LEU A 478 2.16 -14.98 -12.95
CA LEU A 478 1.12 -15.83 -13.52
C LEU A 478 1.18 -17.21 -12.86
N ARG A 479 0.10 -17.60 -12.17
CA ARG A 479 -0.04 -18.96 -11.62
C ARG A 479 -0.53 -19.91 -12.69
N SER A 480 -0.04 -21.14 -12.66
CA SER A 480 -0.43 -22.23 -13.56
C SER A 480 -0.39 -21.80 -15.04
N PRO A 481 0.80 -21.47 -15.57
CA PRO A 481 0.93 -20.94 -16.94
C PRO A 481 0.39 -21.91 -18.02
N GLU A 482 0.17 -23.17 -17.67
CA GLU A 482 -0.38 -24.20 -18.56
C GLU A 482 -1.93 -24.23 -18.54
N SER A 483 -2.58 -23.45 -17.67
CA SER A 483 -4.05 -23.40 -17.60
C SER A 483 -4.65 -22.71 -18.83
N PRO A 484 -5.88 -23.07 -19.24
CA PRO A 484 -6.54 -22.43 -20.40
C PRO A 484 -6.64 -20.90 -20.25
N ALA A 485 -7.00 -20.40 -19.07
CA ALA A 485 -7.10 -18.97 -18.79
C ALA A 485 -5.73 -18.25 -18.91
N ALA A 486 -4.64 -18.91 -18.51
CA ALA A 486 -3.30 -18.37 -18.67
C ALA A 486 -2.89 -18.33 -20.15
N GLN A 487 -3.25 -19.35 -20.94
CA GLN A 487 -3.00 -19.37 -22.38
C GLN A 487 -3.80 -18.31 -23.12
N ASP A 488 -5.04 -18.05 -22.70
CA ASP A 488 -5.85 -16.94 -23.23
C ASP A 488 -5.18 -15.59 -22.93
N LEU A 489 -4.65 -15.40 -21.72
CA LEU A 489 -3.88 -14.21 -21.33
C LEU A 489 -2.63 -14.05 -22.21
N LEU A 490 -1.81 -15.08 -22.37
CA LEU A 490 -0.61 -15.03 -23.18
C LEU A 490 -0.94 -14.75 -24.65
N THR A 491 -2.05 -15.30 -25.15
CA THR A 491 -2.54 -15.03 -26.51
C THR A 491 -2.99 -13.57 -26.65
N ALA A 492 -3.66 -13.02 -25.66
CA ALA A 492 -4.08 -11.61 -25.66
C ALA A 492 -2.87 -10.65 -25.60
N LEU A 493 -1.76 -11.09 -24.98
CA LEU A 493 -0.50 -10.35 -24.92
C LEU A 493 0.39 -10.55 -26.16
N ALA A 494 -0.04 -11.33 -27.17
CA ALA A 494 0.77 -11.66 -28.35
C ALA A 494 1.19 -10.44 -29.22
N ALA A 495 0.47 -9.31 -29.12
CA ALA A 495 0.86 -8.07 -29.79
C ALA A 495 2.17 -7.46 -29.22
N HIS A 496 2.41 -7.65 -27.92
CA HIS A 496 3.62 -7.22 -27.19
C HIS A 496 4.06 -8.36 -26.26
N PRO A 497 4.67 -9.42 -26.81
CA PRO A 497 4.95 -10.64 -26.06
C PRO A 497 5.93 -10.32 -24.90
N PRO A 498 5.57 -10.74 -23.68
CA PRO A 498 6.48 -10.62 -22.54
C PRO A 498 7.62 -11.63 -22.64
N VAL A 499 8.76 -11.33 -22.05
CA VAL A 499 9.81 -12.33 -21.82
C VAL A 499 9.29 -13.30 -20.74
N GLN A 500 9.29 -14.61 -21.04
CA GLN A 500 8.64 -15.65 -20.24
C GLN A 500 9.51 -16.90 -20.12
N PRO A 501 9.26 -17.79 -19.14
CA PRO A 501 10.04 -19.03 -18.98
C PRO A 501 10.05 -19.90 -20.24
N ALA A 502 8.94 -19.94 -20.99
CA ALA A 502 8.82 -20.72 -22.22
C ALA A 502 9.81 -20.30 -23.33
N ASP A 503 10.35 -19.09 -23.28
CA ASP A 503 11.38 -18.62 -24.18
C ASP A 503 12.71 -19.37 -23.99
N PHE A 504 13.00 -19.83 -22.77
CA PHE A 504 14.21 -20.55 -22.40
C PHE A 504 14.02 -22.06 -22.40
N TRP A 505 12.83 -22.54 -22.01
CA TRP A 505 12.47 -23.93 -22.03
C TRP A 505 10.98 -24.06 -22.38
N PRO A 506 10.65 -24.36 -23.67
CA PRO A 506 9.27 -24.45 -24.11
C PRO A 506 8.49 -25.53 -23.36
N ASP A 507 7.17 -25.47 -23.40
CA ASP A 507 6.29 -26.46 -22.83
C ASP A 507 6.48 -27.85 -23.46
N ALA A 508 6.02 -28.89 -22.77
CA ALA A 508 6.24 -30.27 -23.20
C ALA A 508 5.67 -30.60 -24.61
N THR A 509 4.54 -29.98 -24.95
CA THR A 509 3.87 -30.16 -26.26
C THR A 509 4.70 -29.57 -27.38
N THR A 510 5.20 -28.36 -27.22
CA THR A 510 6.07 -27.67 -28.17
C THR A 510 7.40 -28.42 -28.32
N ARG A 511 8.01 -28.87 -27.20
CA ARG A 511 9.25 -29.68 -27.27
C ARG A 511 9.06 -30.96 -28.03
N GLN A 512 7.93 -31.68 -27.81
CA GLN A 512 7.63 -32.92 -28.57
C GLN A 512 7.38 -32.65 -30.05
N ALA A 513 6.68 -31.56 -30.38
CA ALA A 513 6.46 -31.16 -31.78
C ALA A 513 7.76 -30.83 -32.49
N ASN A 514 8.65 -30.07 -31.82
CA ASN A 514 9.98 -29.78 -32.36
C ASN A 514 10.81 -31.05 -32.56
N LEU A 515 10.89 -31.95 -31.59
CA LEU A 515 11.57 -33.24 -31.69
C LEU A 515 11.00 -34.11 -32.83
N ALA A 516 9.67 -34.18 -33.01
CA ALA A 516 9.05 -34.90 -34.09
C ALA A 516 9.44 -34.30 -35.45
N SER A 517 9.49 -32.97 -35.56
CA SER A 517 9.92 -32.26 -36.75
C SER A 517 11.41 -32.61 -37.09
N TRP A 518 12.29 -32.54 -36.10
CA TRP A 518 13.72 -32.90 -36.29
C TRP A 518 13.92 -34.37 -36.66
N ARG A 519 13.15 -35.30 -36.10
CA ARG A 519 13.18 -36.74 -36.44
C ARG A 519 12.72 -37.05 -37.87
N SER A 520 11.87 -36.18 -38.44
CA SER A 520 11.45 -36.31 -39.85
C SER A 520 12.53 -35.82 -40.84
N TYR A 521 13.58 -35.12 -40.34
CA TYR A 521 14.65 -34.60 -41.16
C TYR A 521 15.75 -35.62 -41.38
N ASP A 522 16.20 -35.75 -42.64
CA ASP A 522 17.38 -36.53 -42.97
C ASP A 522 18.67 -35.73 -42.72
N LEU A 523 19.20 -35.88 -41.51
CA LEU A 523 20.44 -35.22 -41.11
C LEU A 523 21.63 -35.57 -42.00
N THR A 524 21.64 -36.77 -42.62
CA THR A 524 22.73 -37.22 -43.47
C THR A 524 22.76 -36.43 -44.79
N ALA A 525 21.55 -36.10 -45.30
CA ALA A 525 21.39 -35.27 -46.50
C ALA A 525 21.91 -33.83 -46.32
N TRP A 526 22.05 -33.39 -45.07
CA TRP A 526 22.61 -32.07 -44.74
C TRP A 526 24.10 -32.12 -44.40
N GLU A 527 24.54 -33.15 -43.71
CA GLU A 527 25.89 -33.32 -43.25
C GLU A 527 26.86 -33.54 -44.41
N GLU A 528 26.55 -34.47 -45.33
CA GLU A 528 27.42 -34.84 -46.42
C GLU A 528 27.76 -33.69 -47.39
N PRO A 529 26.80 -32.85 -47.85
CA PRO A 529 27.09 -31.70 -48.68
C PRO A 529 27.92 -30.63 -47.95
N LEU A 530 27.65 -30.40 -46.65
CA LEU A 530 28.34 -29.42 -45.82
C LEU A 530 29.79 -29.88 -45.54
N ARG A 531 29.98 -31.19 -45.29
CA ARG A 531 31.31 -31.82 -45.11
C ARG A 531 32.13 -31.76 -46.39
N ALA A 532 31.51 -31.98 -47.56
CA ALA A 532 32.15 -31.82 -48.83
C ALA A 532 32.58 -30.36 -49.10
N ALA A 533 31.66 -29.42 -48.89
CA ALA A 533 32.00 -27.99 -49.01
C ALA A 533 33.11 -27.57 -48.06
N ALA A 534 33.09 -28.01 -46.78
CA ALA A 534 34.13 -27.68 -45.81
C ALA A 534 35.53 -28.18 -46.26
N ARG A 535 35.59 -29.34 -46.90
CA ARG A 535 36.86 -29.85 -47.52
C ARG A 535 37.33 -28.96 -48.67
N ASP A 536 36.43 -28.56 -49.56
CA ASP A 536 36.74 -27.69 -50.70
C ASP A 536 37.25 -26.31 -50.22
N PHE A 537 36.73 -25.81 -49.11
CA PHE A 537 37.16 -24.53 -48.50
C PHE A 537 38.32 -24.69 -47.52
N HIS A 538 38.93 -25.88 -47.43
CA HIS A 538 40.05 -26.17 -46.49
C HIS A 538 39.73 -25.92 -45.01
N LEU A 539 38.46 -25.96 -44.60
CA LEU A 539 38.01 -25.89 -43.23
C LEU A 539 38.20 -27.24 -42.54
N GLN A 540 39.44 -27.53 -42.08
CA GLN A 540 39.79 -28.77 -41.39
C GLN A 540 40.61 -28.47 -40.13
N LEU A 541 40.41 -29.30 -39.11
CA LEU A 541 41.21 -29.27 -37.88
C LEU A 541 42.50 -30.09 -38.05
N PRO A 542 43.54 -29.84 -37.17
CA PRO A 542 44.69 -30.70 -37.07
C PRO A 542 44.26 -32.16 -36.94
N GLY A 543 44.85 -33.07 -37.78
CA GLY A 543 44.43 -34.47 -37.79
C GLY A 543 43.33 -34.84 -38.77
N LYS A 544 42.89 -33.93 -39.66
CA LYS A 544 41.80 -34.12 -40.66
C LYS A 544 40.40 -34.34 -40.04
N ALA A 545 40.17 -33.90 -38.78
CA ALA A 545 38.87 -33.97 -38.16
C ALA A 545 37.86 -33.04 -38.87
N ASP A 546 36.60 -33.47 -38.92
CA ASP A 546 35.51 -32.71 -39.52
C ASP A 546 35.25 -31.43 -38.72
N PHE A 547 35.28 -30.27 -39.39
CA PHE A 547 35.12 -28.96 -38.72
C PHE A 547 33.72 -28.80 -38.08
N PHE A 548 32.66 -29.20 -38.75
CA PHE A 548 31.29 -29.11 -38.30
C PHE A 548 30.76 -30.41 -37.64
N GLY A 549 31.60 -31.43 -37.51
CA GLY A 549 31.27 -32.71 -36.89
C GLY A 549 30.63 -32.61 -35.53
N PRO A 550 31.13 -31.76 -34.62
CA PRO A 550 30.54 -31.57 -33.28
C PRO A 550 29.07 -31.17 -33.28
N PHE A 551 28.62 -30.32 -34.22
CA PHE A 551 27.22 -29.94 -34.35
C PHE A 551 26.33 -31.17 -34.60
N PHE A 552 26.62 -31.95 -35.64
CA PHE A 552 25.81 -33.12 -36.02
C PHE A 552 25.82 -34.20 -34.94
N GLU A 553 26.98 -34.40 -34.29
CA GLU A 553 27.10 -35.36 -33.20
C GLU A 553 26.23 -34.94 -31.99
N ASN A 554 26.28 -33.68 -31.59
CA ASN A 554 25.46 -33.15 -30.50
C ASN A 554 23.93 -33.20 -30.83
N ILE A 555 23.55 -32.89 -32.08
CA ILE A 555 22.15 -33.03 -32.52
C ILE A 555 21.69 -34.48 -32.46
N ARG A 556 22.50 -35.45 -32.96
CA ARG A 556 22.17 -36.89 -32.89
C ARG A 556 22.04 -37.36 -31.43
N GLN A 557 22.92 -36.94 -30.55
CA GLN A 557 22.86 -37.27 -29.14
C GLN A 557 21.59 -36.69 -28.51
N GLY A 558 21.21 -35.43 -28.84
CA GLY A 558 20.00 -34.77 -28.38
C GLY A 558 18.71 -35.42 -28.88
N LEU A 559 18.72 -35.98 -30.09
CA LEU A 559 17.58 -36.74 -30.65
C LEU A 559 17.47 -38.15 -30.07
N ALA A 560 18.61 -38.79 -29.75
CA ALA A 560 18.65 -40.11 -29.13
C ALA A 560 18.26 -40.08 -27.67
N ASN A 561 18.82 -39.13 -26.95
CA ASN A 561 18.61 -38.92 -25.50
C ASN A 561 18.28 -37.44 -25.25
N PRO A 562 17.04 -37.02 -25.50
CA PRO A 562 16.64 -35.63 -25.31
C PRO A 562 16.72 -35.25 -23.81
N PRO A 563 17.36 -34.12 -23.46
CA PRO A 563 17.49 -33.69 -22.08
C PRO A 563 16.09 -33.43 -21.47
N GLU A 564 15.89 -33.92 -20.26
CA GLU A 564 14.62 -33.70 -19.51
C GLU A 564 14.54 -32.31 -18.87
N THR A 565 15.70 -31.77 -18.54
CA THR A 565 15.86 -30.45 -17.92
C THR A 565 16.57 -29.48 -18.86
N PRO A 566 16.35 -28.19 -18.75
CA PRO A 566 17.06 -27.21 -19.56
C PRO A 566 18.60 -27.29 -19.31
N PRO A 567 19.43 -27.02 -20.33
CA PRO A 567 20.86 -26.89 -20.14
C PRO A 567 21.20 -25.89 -19.03
N ALA A 568 22.30 -26.13 -18.30
CA ALA A 568 22.60 -25.34 -17.10
C ALA A 568 22.48 -23.82 -17.29
N TRP A 569 22.93 -23.32 -18.41
CA TRP A 569 22.89 -21.89 -18.74
C TRP A 569 21.47 -21.33 -18.97
N LEU A 570 20.65 -22.03 -19.74
CA LEU A 570 19.25 -21.69 -19.95
C LEU A 570 18.41 -22.02 -18.71
N GLY A 571 18.83 -23.06 -17.98
CA GLY A 571 18.22 -23.48 -16.74
C GLY A 571 18.27 -22.40 -15.65
N THR A 572 19.38 -21.68 -15.55
CA THR A 572 19.49 -20.54 -14.63
C THR A 572 18.44 -19.47 -14.96
N ALA A 573 18.31 -19.07 -16.23
CA ALA A 573 17.29 -18.09 -16.66
C ALA A 573 15.86 -18.64 -16.47
N TYR A 574 15.64 -19.90 -16.83
CA TYR A 574 14.34 -20.54 -16.66
C TYR A 574 13.92 -20.60 -15.19
N ASN A 575 14.81 -21.05 -14.29
CA ASN A 575 14.52 -21.16 -12.86
C ASN A 575 14.34 -19.78 -12.19
N GLN A 576 14.95 -18.74 -12.73
CA GLN A 576 14.71 -17.37 -12.26
C GLN A 576 13.30 -16.87 -12.61
N LEU A 577 12.76 -17.34 -13.72
CA LEU A 577 11.45 -16.93 -14.23
C LEU A 577 10.32 -17.89 -13.84
N ARG A 578 10.64 -19.08 -13.34
CA ARG A 578 9.64 -20.08 -12.92
C ARG A 578 10.01 -20.65 -11.55
N HIS A 579 9.14 -20.42 -10.58
CA HIS A 579 9.23 -21.02 -9.27
C HIS A 579 7.95 -21.79 -8.96
N ASN A 580 8.08 -23.10 -8.76
CA ASN A 580 6.95 -24.01 -8.59
C ASN A 580 5.90 -23.83 -9.75
N ASP A 581 4.70 -23.41 -9.39
CA ASP A 581 3.57 -23.21 -10.32
C ASP A 581 3.41 -21.74 -10.77
N ILE A 582 4.35 -20.85 -10.42
CA ILE A 582 4.30 -19.44 -10.79
C ILE A 582 5.37 -19.12 -11.84
N ALA A 583 4.93 -18.48 -12.93
CA ALA A 583 5.80 -17.89 -13.93
C ALA A 583 5.91 -16.38 -13.71
N ILE A 584 7.12 -15.87 -13.82
CA ILE A 584 7.44 -14.44 -13.80
C ILE A 584 7.63 -14.02 -15.26
N LEU A 585 6.82 -13.05 -15.69
CA LEU A 585 6.88 -12.52 -17.05
C LEU A 585 7.28 -11.05 -16.99
N PHE A 586 8.11 -10.63 -17.94
CA PHE A 586 8.51 -9.23 -18.07
C PHE A 586 7.85 -8.63 -19.31
N PRO A 587 6.75 -7.87 -19.15
CA PRO A 587 6.09 -7.22 -20.27
C PRO A 587 6.94 -6.05 -20.79
N SER A 588 6.92 -5.83 -22.10
CA SER A 588 7.60 -4.72 -22.75
C SER A 588 6.88 -3.38 -22.54
N SER A 589 5.57 -3.41 -22.28
CA SER A 589 4.72 -2.25 -21.94
C SER A 589 3.71 -2.65 -20.88
N THR A 590 3.34 -1.72 -20.02
CA THR A 590 2.28 -1.92 -19.01
C THR A 590 0.90 -1.46 -19.48
N GLU A 591 0.82 -0.79 -20.64
CA GLU A 591 -0.44 -0.26 -21.16
C GLU A 591 -1.42 -1.38 -21.51
N GLY A 592 -2.64 -1.26 -21.01
CA GLY A 592 -3.74 -2.20 -21.30
C GLY A 592 -3.65 -3.56 -20.61
N ILE A 593 -2.54 -3.89 -19.91
CA ILE A 593 -2.39 -5.20 -19.25
C ILE A 593 -3.49 -5.43 -18.21
N GLN A 594 -3.83 -4.40 -17.41
CA GLN A 594 -4.86 -4.55 -16.38
C GLN A 594 -6.23 -4.88 -16.98
N GLU A 595 -6.60 -4.27 -18.11
CA GLU A 595 -7.86 -4.60 -18.81
C GLU A 595 -7.86 -6.03 -19.36
N ILE A 596 -6.70 -6.50 -19.85
CA ILE A 596 -6.54 -7.87 -20.33
C ILE A 596 -6.67 -8.85 -19.16
N LEU A 597 -6.05 -8.56 -18.02
CA LEU A 597 -6.17 -9.36 -16.79
C LEU A 597 -7.63 -9.46 -16.32
N ASP A 598 -8.35 -8.37 -16.32
CA ASP A 598 -9.75 -8.33 -15.88
C ASP A 598 -10.68 -9.14 -16.83
N ARG A 599 -10.31 -9.26 -18.12
CA ARG A 599 -11.08 -10.01 -19.14
C ARG A 599 -10.80 -11.51 -19.13
N THR A 600 -9.55 -11.92 -18.87
CA THR A 600 -9.11 -13.32 -19.07
C THR A 600 -9.34 -14.21 -17.85
N CYS A 601 -9.76 -13.69 -16.70
CA CYS A 601 -9.96 -14.43 -15.46
C CYS A 601 -8.74 -15.31 -15.06
N ALA A 602 -7.55 -15.00 -15.56
CA ALA A 602 -6.32 -15.67 -15.20
C ALA A 602 -5.91 -15.32 -13.76
N ASP A 603 -5.33 -16.30 -13.02
CA ASP A 603 -4.75 -16.03 -11.71
C ASP A 603 -3.37 -15.39 -11.90
N ALA A 604 -3.38 -14.10 -12.17
CA ALA A 604 -2.21 -13.30 -12.47
C ALA A 604 -2.28 -11.93 -11.79
N ALA A 605 -1.10 -11.33 -11.56
CA ALA A 605 -1.00 -10.00 -10.98
C ALA A 605 0.15 -9.22 -11.61
N LEU A 606 -0.11 -7.96 -11.97
CA LEU A 606 0.91 -7.02 -12.42
C LEU A 606 1.58 -6.38 -11.21
N ILE A 607 2.89 -6.57 -11.08
CA ILE A 607 3.72 -6.01 -10.01
C ILE A 607 4.38 -4.73 -10.53
N THR A 608 3.80 -3.61 -10.20
CA THR A 608 4.40 -2.28 -10.29
C THR A 608 4.04 -1.50 -9.03
N PRO A 609 4.87 -0.54 -8.57
CA PRO A 609 4.53 0.27 -7.40
C PRO A 609 3.17 0.95 -7.53
N ASP A 610 2.84 1.44 -8.72
CA ASP A 610 1.56 2.11 -8.99
C ASP A 610 0.38 1.13 -9.00
N ALA A 611 0.49 -0.03 -9.65
CA ALA A 611 -0.59 -1.04 -9.68
C ALA A 611 -0.93 -1.52 -8.26
N PHE A 612 0.08 -1.80 -7.44
CA PHE A 612 -0.13 -2.24 -6.07
C PHE A 612 -0.77 -1.14 -5.19
N ARG A 613 -0.30 0.10 -5.33
CA ARG A 613 -0.92 1.26 -4.65
C ARG A 613 -2.37 1.46 -5.08
N HIS A 614 -2.69 1.32 -6.38
CA HIS A 614 -4.07 1.40 -6.87
C HIS A 614 -4.96 0.28 -6.31
N ALA A 615 -4.46 -0.95 -6.26
CA ALA A 615 -5.17 -2.06 -5.65
C ALA A 615 -5.49 -1.78 -4.17
N LEU A 616 -4.53 -1.27 -3.39
CA LEU A 616 -4.74 -0.89 -1.99
C LEU A 616 -5.79 0.22 -1.83
N ILE A 617 -5.73 1.27 -2.65
CA ILE A 617 -6.71 2.37 -2.61
C ILE A 617 -8.11 1.83 -2.93
N GLN A 618 -8.23 0.96 -3.92
CA GLN A 618 -9.50 0.37 -4.31
C GLN A 618 -10.04 -0.56 -3.22
N ASP A 619 -9.20 -1.44 -2.68
CA ASP A 619 -9.60 -2.42 -1.66
C ASP A 619 -9.99 -1.76 -0.33
N PHE A 620 -9.20 -0.79 0.15
CA PHE A 620 -9.43 -0.14 1.44
C PHE A 620 -10.24 1.15 1.36
N GLY A 621 -10.12 1.92 0.28
CA GLY A 621 -10.78 3.22 0.16
C GLY A 621 -12.30 3.13 0.30
N HIS A 622 -12.94 2.21 -0.42
CA HIS A 622 -14.38 1.96 -0.30
C HIS A 622 -14.76 1.39 1.06
N GLN A 623 -14.02 0.39 1.55
CA GLN A 623 -14.31 -0.26 2.83
C GLN A 623 -14.21 0.72 4.00
N LEU A 624 -13.13 1.52 4.08
CA LEU A 624 -12.94 2.52 5.14
C LEU A 624 -13.98 3.65 5.06
N THR A 625 -14.36 4.08 3.85
CA THR A 625 -15.39 5.11 3.67
C THR A 625 -16.74 4.63 4.18
N TRP A 626 -17.19 3.44 3.78
CA TRP A 626 -18.44 2.86 4.27
C TRP A 626 -18.41 2.60 5.77
N LEU A 627 -17.27 2.15 6.28
CA LEU A 627 -17.09 1.92 7.71
C LEU A 627 -17.20 3.23 8.51
N ALA A 628 -16.58 4.32 8.03
CA ALA A 628 -16.66 5.63 8.65
C ALA A 628 -18.11 6.15 8.67
N ILE A 629 -18.84 5.98 7.57
CA ILE A 629 -20.27 6.34 7.50
C ILE A 629 -21.08 5.49 8.49
N ALA A 630 -20.87 4.17 8.51
CA ALA A 630 -21.54 3.25 9.41
C ALA A 630 -21.23 3.60 10.88
N ALA A 631 -19.97 3.91 11.22
CA ALA A 631 -19.57 4.34 12.55
C ALA A 631 -20.30 5.63 12.98
N CYS A 632 -20.37 6.65 12.12
CA CYS A 632 -21.09 7.88 12.39
C CYS A 632 -22.60 7.61 12.62
N VAL A 633 -23.20 6.75 11.80
CA VAL A 633 -24.63 6.37 11.96
C VAL A 633 -24.85 5.63 13.27
N VAL A 634 -24.02 4.63 13.59
CA VAL A 634 -24.14 3.84 14.83
C VAL A 634 -23.94 4.71 16.06
N ILE A 635 -22.92 5.57 16.06
CA ILE A 635 -22.67 6.55 17.13
C ILE A 635 -23.90 7.45 17.31
N GLY A 636 -24.42 8.02 16.22
CA GLY A 636 -25.59 8.90 16.25
C GLY A 636 -26.86 8.19 16.79
N LEU A 637 -27.12 6.97 16.37
CA LEU A 637 -28.24 6.15 16.82
C LEU A 637 -28.13 5.79 18.30
N LEU A 638 -26.96 5.32 18.76
CA LEU A 638 -26.73 4.98 20.16
C LEU A 638 -26.82 6.21 21.04
N ALA A 639 -26.27 7.34 20.61
CA ALA A 639 -26.40 8.61 21.33
C ALA A 639 -27.85 9.06 21.39
N LEU A 640 -28.62 8.95 20.30
CA LEU A 640 -30.04 9.32 20.27
C LEU A 640 -30.86 8.42 21.19
N LEU A 641 -30.65 7.10 21.13
CA LEU A 641 -31.37 6.13 21.95
C LEU A 641 -31.11 6.31 23.45
N LEU A 642 -29.89 6.63 23.85
CA LEU A 642 -29.55 6.73 25.28
C LEU A 642 -29.69 8.15 25.86
N LEU A 643 -29.46 9.20 25.04
CA LEU A 643 -29.68 10.58 25.45
C LEU A 643 -31.16 11.04 25.33
N HIS A 644 -31.97 10.34 24.55
CA HIS A 644 -33.42 10.66 24.32
C HIS A 644 -33.68 12.13 23.90
N SER A 645 -32.64 12.76 23.27
CA SER A 645 -32.71 14.19 22.91
C SER A 645 -31.83 14.44 21.67
N LEU A 646 -32.43 14.84 20.56
CA LEU A 646 -31.73 15.18 19.34
C LEU A 646 -30.68 16.30 19.55
N ARG A 647 -31.03 17.29 20.40
CA ARG A 647 -30.08 18.39 20.71
C ARG A 647 -28.86 17.93 21.47
N ASP A 648 -29.03 17.02 22.43
CA ASP A 648 -27.91 16.47 23.19
C ASP A 648 -27.08 15.47 22.34
N THR A 649 -27.72 14.75 21.41
CA THR A 649 -27.06 13.90 20.42
C THR A 649 -26.15 14.72 19.49
N ILE A 650 -26.69 15.82 18.92
CA ILE A 650 -25.89 16.72 18.07
C ILE A 650 -24.75 17.33 18.89
N LEU A 651 -24.99 17.72 20.16
CA LEU A 651 -23.93 18.24 21.01
C LEU A 651 -22.84 17.21 21.32
N ALA A 652 -23.20 15.94 21.50
CA ALA A 652 -22.27 14.87 21.75
C ALA A 652 -21.43 14.52 20.51
N THR A 653 -22.00 14.59 19.30
CA THR A 653 -21.30 14.27 18.05
C THR A 653 -20.45 15.42 17.51
N LEU A 654 -20.74 16.66 17.87
CA LEU A 654 -20.04 17.84 17.39
C LEU A 654 -18.50 17.83 17.68
N PRO A 655 -18.02 17.47 18.89
CA PRO A 655 -16.59 17.36 19.16
C PRO A 655 -15.90 16.36 18.26
N VAL A 656 -16.57 15.26 17.90
CA VAL A 656 -16.00 14.20 17.05
C VAL A 656 -15.66 14.73 15.66
N LEU A 657 -16.62 15.40 15.02
CA LEU A 657 -16.44 15.98 13.69
C LEU A 657 -15.37 17.08 13.67
N ALA A 658 -15.41 17.95 14.69
CA ALA A 658 -14.41 19.00 14.83
C ALA A 658 -12.99 18.42 15.05
N THR A 659 -12.89 17.36 15.83
CA THR A 659 -11.62 16.67 16.11
C THR A 659 -11.01 16.07 14.84
N LEU A 660 -11.78 15.39 14.01
CA LEU A 660 -11.28 14.84 12.75
C LEU A 660 -10.69 15.92 11.86
N LEU A 661 -11.41 17.05 11.72
CA LEU A 661 -10.94 18.17 10.91
C LEU A 661 -9.65 18.79 11.44
N TRP A 662 -9.59 19.04 12.75
CA TRP A 662 -8.42 19.65 13.38
C TRP A 662 -7.22 18.70 13.37
N THR A 663 -7.45 17.39 13.56
CA THR A 663 -6.40 16.37 13.45
C THR A 663 -5.82 16.31 12.03
N ALA A 664 -6.68 16.34 10.99
CA ALA A 664 -6.23 16.44 9.60
C ALA A 664 -5.40 17.70 9.34
N GLY A 665 -5.80 18.86 9.90
CA GLY A 665 -5.04 20.10 9.83
C GLY A 665 -3.68 20.02 10.54
N LEU A 666 -3.63 19.41 11.73
CA LEU A 666 -2.39 19.22 12.50
C LEU A 666 -1.43 18.23 11.81
N LEU A 667 -1.94 17.13 11.22
CA LEU A 667 -1.14 16.20 10.42
C LEU A 667 -0.44 16.92 9.26
N THR A 668 -1.16 17.80 8.57
CA THR A 668 -0.56 18.60 7.48
C THR A 668 0.48 19.59 7.96
N LEU A 669 0.31 20.17 9.15
CA LEU A 669 1.33 21.02 9.78
C LEU A 669 2.60 20.22 10.10
N CYS A 670 2.46 18.99 10.56
CA CYS A 670 3.58 18.08 10.82
C CYS A 670 4.22 17.52 9.52
N GLY A 671 3.68 17.87 8.33
CA GLY A 671 4.18 17.38 7.05
C GLY A 671 3.93 15.89 6.80
N ARG A 672 3.04 15.26 7.58
CA ARG A 672 2.75 13.81 7.48
C ARG A 672 1.59 13.56 6.52
N PRO A 673 1.73 12.58 5.60
CA PRO A 673 0.64 12.17 4.72
C PRO A 673 -0.40 11.34 5.48
N VAL A 674 -1.58 11.21 4.90
CA VAL A 674 -2.57 10.23 5.36
C VAL A 674 -2.21 8.88 4.75
N THR A 675 -1.58 8.04 5.56
CA THR A 675 -1.29 6.64 5.22
C THR A 675 -2.51 5.76 5.51
N LEU A 676 -2.49 4.50 5.09
CA LEU A 676 -3.53 3.53 5.44
C LEU A 676 -3.70 3.43 6.98
N MET A 677 -2.59 3.43 7.72
CA MET A 677 -2.60 3.33 9.19
C MET A 677 -3.11 4.60 9.87
N VAL A 678 -2.81 5.78 9.31
CA VAL A 678 -3.39 7.04 9.74
C VAL A 678 -4.92 7.05 9.56
N ALA A 679 -5.42 6.51 8.44
CA ALA A 679 -6.87 6.39 8.21
C ALA A 679 -7.54 5.44 9.22
N ILE A 680 -6.90 4.29 9.52
CA ILE A 680 -7.37 3.35 10.54
C ILE A 680 -7.34 4.00 11.94
N ALA A 681 -6.26 4.72 12.28
CA ALA A 681 -6.17 5.48 13.54
C ALA A 681 -7.27 6.56 13.64
N GLY A 682 -7.64 7.20 12.52
CA GLY A 682 -8.78 8.11 12.44
C GLY A 682 -10.10 7.42 12.76
N MET A 683 -10.29 6.15 12.36
CA MET A 683 -11.46 5.35 12.74
C MET A 683 -11.46 5.04 14.24
N LEU A 684 -10.30 4.69 14.81
CA LEU A 684 -10.17 4.51 16.26
C LEU A 684 -10.53 5.80 17.00
N LEU A 685 -10.04 6.93 16.48
CA LEU A 685 -10.32 8.25 17.05
C LEU A 685 -11.81 8.61 17.07
N LEU A 686 -12.61 8.17 16.08
CA LEU A 686 -14.07 8.34 16.09
C LEU A 686 -14.71 7.75 17.36
N GLY A 687 -14.31 6.51 17.70
CA GLY A 687 -14.78 5.82 18.89
C GLY A 687 -14.33 6.47 20.20
N LEU A 688 -13.16 7.14 20.20
CA LEU A 688 -12.57 7.76 21.39
C LEU A 688 -13.08 9.19 21.64
N ALA A 689 -13.24 9.96 20.56
CA ALA A 689 -13.63 11.36 20.68
C ALA A 689 -15.09 11.55 21.16
N ILE A 690 -15.96 10.56 20.91
CA ILE A 690 -17.37 10.61 21.30
C ILE A 690 -17.53 10.63 22.83
N ASP A 691 -16.63 10.02 23.58
CA ASP A 691 -16.67 9.98 25.05
C ASP A 691 -16.70 11.38 25.64
N TYR A 692 -15.84 12.27 25.11
CA TYR A 692 -15.80 13.67 25.52
C TYR A 692 -17.10 14.41 25.20
N GLY A 693 -17.75 14.08 24.09
CA GLY A 693 -19.05 14.63 23.71
C GLY A 693 -20.18 14.16 24.58
N VAL A 694 -20.20 12.88 24.96
CA VAL A 694 -21.20 12.32 25.89
C VAL A 694 -21.08 12.97 27.28
N PHE A 695 -19.84 13.06 27.81
CA PHE A 695 -19.61 13.73 29.09
C PHE A 695 -19.93 15.22 29.04
N LEU A 696 -19.67 15.91 27.93
CA LEU A 696 -20.10 17.30 27.74
C LEU A 696 -21.64 17.44 27.80
N ALA A 697 -22.39 16.55 27.14
CA ALA A 697 -23.84 16.55 27.12
C ALA A 697 -24.41 16.34 28.55
N HIS A 698 -23.81 15.44 29.33
CA HIS A 698 -24.19 15.25 30.74
C HIS A 698 -23.83 16.44 31.62
N TRP A 699 -22.64 17.04 31.45
CA TRP A 699 -22.22 18.22 32.18
C TRP A 699 -23.11 19.43 31.89
N LYS A 700 -23.58 19.56 30.64
CA LYS A 700 -24.60 20.56 30.27
C LYS A 700 -25.95 20.32 30.99
N ARG A 701 -26.37 19.06 31.12
CA ARG A 701 -27.59 18.72 31.89
C ARG A 701 -27.48 19.11 33.37
N GLU A 702 -26.28 19.15 33.94
CA GLU A 702 -25.95 19.66 35.26
C GLU A 702 -25.77 21.19 35.27
N ASN A 703 -26.18 21.91 34.22
CA ASN A 703 -25.99 23.36 34.02
C ASN A 703 -24.53 23.82 34.20
N PHE A 704 -23.57 23.02 33.79
CA PHE A 704 -22.13 23.28 33.94
C PHE A 704 -21.71 23.53 35.39
N ALA A 705 -22.32 22.85 36.34
CA ALA A 705 -22.05 23.06 37.77
C ALA A 705 -20.57 22.91 38.09
N ALA A 706 -20.00 23.87 38.83
CA ALA A 706 -18.58 23.83 39.24
C ALA A 706 -18.28 22.69 40.24
N THR A 707 -19.30 22.20 40.93
CA THR A 707 -19.25 21.08 41.89
C THR A 707 -19.23 19.70 41.19
N SER A 708 -19.52 19.66 39.88
CA SER A 708 -19.53 18.41 39.10
C SER A 708 -18.15 17.76 39.08
N THR A 709 -18.09 16.44 39.22
CA THR A 709 -16.86 15.65 39.07
C THR A 709 -16.49 15.39 37.61
N ILE A 710 -17.45 15.61 36.67
CA ILE A 710 -17.30 15.32 35.25
C ILE A 710 -16.09 16.04 34.62
N PRO A 711 -15.94 17.39 34.74
CA PRO A 711 -14.81 18.08 34.11
C PRO A 711 -13.45 17.67 34.66
N LYS A 712 -13.39 17.27 35.94
CA LYS A 712 -12.14 16.78 36.57
C LYS A 712 -11.78 15.39 36.01
N ALA A 713 -12.76 14.50 35.91
CA ALA A 713 -12.59 13.17 35.34
C ALA A 713 -12.20 13.27 33.86
N MET A 714 -12.86 14.13 33.07
CA MET A 714 -12.50 14.41 31.68
C MET A 714 -11.06 14.87 31.51
N THR A 715 -10.57 15.77 32.41
CA THR A 715 -9.18 16.26 32.35
C THR A 715 -8.20 15.15 32.65
N LEU A 716 -8.45 14.33 33.67
CA LEU A 716 -7.58 13.22 34.03
C LEU A 716 -7.57 12.14 32.95
N SER A 717 -8.75 11.77 32.43
CA SER A 717 -8.92 10.85 31.31
C SER A 717 -8.16 11.32 30.07
N ALA A 718 -8.36 12.58 29.65
CA ALA A 718 -7.61 13.13 28.54
C ALA A 718 -6.10 13.10 28.76
N SER A 719 -5.63 13.43 29.96
CA SER A 719 -4.22 13.44 30.30
C SER A 719 -3.60 12.04 30.22
N THR A 720 -4.29 11.02 30.72
CA THR A 720 -3.83 9.62 30.66
C THR A 720 -3.77 9.11 29.23
N THR A 721 -4.82 9.34 28.45
CA THR A 721 -4.93 8.81 27.09
C THR A 721 -4.02 9.57 26.10
N VAL A 722 -3.93 10.90 26.21
CA VAL A 722 -2.96 11.69 25.42
C VAL A 722 -1.54 11.27 25.74
N PHE A 723 -1.21 11.06 27.02
CA PHE A 723 0.15 10.67 27.38
C PHE A 723 0.50 9.26 26.89
N THR A 724 -0.41 8.29 27.02
CA THR A 724 -0.16 6.94 26.46
C THR A 724 -0.01 6.98 24.93
N ALA A 725 -0.76 7.85 24.25
CA ALA A 725 -0.59 8.09 22.82
C ALA A 725 0.74 8.80 22.49
N LEU A 726 1.18 9.75 23.33
CA LEU A 726 2.49 10.42 23.19
C LEU A 726 3.67 9.45 23.36
N LEU A 727 3.53 8.39 24.16
CA LEU A 727 4.57 7.36 24.27
C LEU A 727 4.80 6.64 22.93
N LEU A 728 3.77 6.49 22.10
CA LEU A 728 3.90 5.93 20.76
C LEU A 728 4.75 6.81 19.82
N LEU A 729 4.90 8.11 20.08
CA LEU A 729 5.78 8.99 19.30
C LEU A 729 7.27 8.68 19.50
N PHE A 730 7.64 7.95 20.54
CA PHE A 730 9.00 7.47 20.76
C PHE A 730 9.25 6.11 20.07
N SER A 731 8.23 5.54 19.43
CA SER A 731 8.37 4.33 18.65
C SER A 731 9.27 4.57 17.45
N GLN A 732 10.14 3.62 17.15
CA GLN A 732 10.94 3.61 15.93
C GLN A 732 10.12 3.13 14.72
N HIS A 733 9.05 2.38 14.97
CA HIS A 733 8.18 1.86 13.92
C HIS A 733 7.23 2.95 13.40
N PRO A 734 7.24 3.27 12.06
CA PRO A 734 6.47 4.39 11.50
C PRO A 734 4.97 4.26 11.74
N VAL A 735 4.41 3.05 11.69
CA VAL A 735 2.97 2.80 11.94
C VAL A 735 2.58 3.18 13.37
N LEU A 736 3.37 2.78 14.37
CA LEU A 736 3.09 3.10 15.77
C LEU A 736 3.24 4.61 16.05
N PHE A 737 4.25 5.22 15.45
CA PHE A 737 4.44 6.68 15.50
C PHE A 737 3.24 7.43 14.92
N ASP A 738 2.78 7.06 13.72
CA ASP A 738 1.65 7.71 13.04
C ASP A 738 0.35 7.56 13.84
N ILE A 739 0.09 6.36 14.38
CA ILE A 739 -1.06 6.12 15.28
C ILE A 739 -0.97 7.00 16.54
N GLY A 740 0.23 7.05 17.16
CA GLY A 740 0.48 7.91 18.31
C GLY A 740 0.21 9.39 18.03
N LEU A 741 0.63 9.87 16.86
CA LEU A 741 0.41 11.24 16.41
C LEU A 741 -1.08 11.54 16.23
N VAL A 742 -1.82 10.69 15.52
CA VAL A 742 -3.26 10.85 15.30
C VAL A 742 -4.03 10.83 16.62
N LEU A 743 -3.73 9.86 17.48
CA LEU A 743 -4.44 9.73 18.75
C LEU A 743 -4.11 10.87 19.72
N SER A 744 -2.84 11.27 19.85
CA SER A 744 -2.45 12.36 20.75
C SER A 744 -3.03 13.71 20.31
N CYS A 745 -2.91 14.05 19.03
CA CYS A 745 -3.52 15.25 18.46
C CYS A 745 -5.05 15.21 18.52
N GLY A 746 -5.63 14.06 18.15
CA GLY A 746 -7.08 13.90 18.09
C GLY A 746 -7.74 13.97 19.45
N ILE A 747 -7.26 13.22 20.43
CA ILE A 747 -7.84 13.22 21.78
C ILE A 747 -7.58 14.57 22.46
N GLY A 748 -6.40 15.17 22.28
CA GLY A 748 -6.10 16.50 22.75
C GLY A 748 -7.07 17.56 22.22
N THR A 749 -7.38 17.52 20.93
CA THR A 749 -8.36 18.41 20.29
C THR A 749 -9.79 18.13 20.79
N ALA A 750 -10.20 16.84 20.87
CA ALA A 750 -11.51 16.47 21.43
C ALA A 750 -11.72 17.03 22.84
N TYR A 751 -10.72 16.88 23.69
CA TYR A 751 -10.72 17.42 25.05
C TYR A 751 -10.81 18.95 25.05
N ILE A 752 -10.03 19.67 24.24
CA ILE A 752 -10.09 21.14 24.14
C ILE A 752 -11.48 21.61 23.72
N PHE A 753 -12.09 20.95 22.74
CA PHE A 753 -13.46 21.24 22.29
C PHE A 753 -14.47 21.02 23.41
N ALA A 754 -14.45 19.85 24.02
CA ALA A 754 -15.46 19.48 25.02
C ALA A 754 -15.29 20.20 26.38
N ARG A 755 -14.04 20.52 26.77
CA ARG A 755 -13.75 21.13 28.08
C ARG A 755 -13.76 22.65 28.09
N PHE A 756 -13.29 23.29 27.01
CA PHE A 756 -13.09 24.74 27.00
C PHE A 756 -13.95 25.47 25.97
N LEU A 757 -13.92 25.03 24.69
CA LEU A 757 -14.54 25.78 23.60
C LEU A 757 -16.08 25.70 23.66
N LEU A 758 -16.64 24.52 23.69
CA LEU A 758 -18.08 24.33 23.63
C LEU A 758 -18.80 24.81 24.92
N PRO A 759 -18.30 24.54 26.13
CA PRO A 759 -18.93 25.10 27.33
C PRO A 759 -18.97 26.64 27.35
N ALA A 760 -17.87 27.30 26.95
CA ALA A 760 -17.80 28.76 26.86
C ALA A 760 -18.81 29.34 25.86
N ILE A 761 -19.09 28.59 24.80
CA ILE A 761 -20.07 28.98 23.79
C ILE A 761 -21.50 28.71 24.25
N LEU A 762 -21.74 27.55 24.90
CA LEU A 762 -23.09 27.06 25.27
C LEU A 762 -23.72 27.76 26.50
N GLN A 763 -22.89 28.39 27.34
CA GLN A 763 -23.40 29.11 28.50
C GLN A 763 -24.23 30.36 28.15
N ARG A 764 -24.17 30.85 26.90
CA ARG A 764 -25.03 31.92 26.39
C ARG A 764 -25.98 31.39 25.31
N LYS A 765 -27.22 31.93 25.21
CA LYS A 765 -28.27 31.52 24.24
C LYS A 765 -27.69 31.63 22.80
N ILE A 766 -27.63 30.52 22.09
CA ILE A 766 -27.09 30.42 20.74
C ILE A 766 -28.24 30.40 19.71
N HIS A 767 -28.04 31.08 18.57
CA HIS A 767 -28.85 30.87 17.38
C HIS A 767 -28.44 29.57 16.68
N ALA A 768 -29.41 28.72 16.33
CA ALA A 768 -29.23 27.39 15.70
C ALA A 768 -28.45 27.40 14.38
N SER A 769 -28.37 28.56 13.72
CA SER A 769 -27.69 28.76 12.43
C SER A 769 -26.16 28.46 12.44
N VAL A 770 -25.49 28.57 13.58
CA VAL A 770 -24.05 28.34 13.68
C VAL A 770 -23.74 26.85 13.80
N LEU A 771 -24.64 26.06 14.37
CA LEU A 771 -24.49 24.60 14.43
C LEU A 771 -24.61 23.96 13.04
N ILE A 772 -25.46 24.52 12.19
CA ILE A 772 -25.69 24.11 10.80
C ILE A 772 -24.45 24.47 9.93
N MET A 773 -23.80 25.60 10.22
CA MET A 773 -22.58 26.01 9.48
C MET A 773 -21.40 25.07 9.74
N LEU A 774 -21.24 24.57 10.97
CA LEU A 774 -20.21 23.57 11.31
C LEU A 774 -20.49 22.20 10.65
N LEU A 775 -21.74 21.80 10.52
CA LEU A 775 -22.12 20.57 9.80
C LEU A 775 -21.91 20.71 8.28
N GLY A 776 -22.17 21.89 7.71
CA GLY A 776 -21.95 22.17 6.27
C GLY A 776 -20.48 22.12 5.87
N VAL A 777 -19.57 22.45 6.79
CA VAL A 777 -18.12 22.43 6.55
C VAL A 777 -17.56 21.00 6.39
N THR A 778 -18.15 20.02 7.08
CA THR A 778 -17.70 18.61 6.99
C THR A 778 -18.09 17.94 5.67
N VAL A 779 -19.18 18.36 5.05
CA VAL A 779 -19.61 17.85 3.73
C VAL A 779 -18.70 18.37 2.60
N PHE A 780 -18.01 19.48 2.81
CA PHE A 780 -17.10 20.08 1.82
C PHE A 780 -15.75 19.34 1.71
N LEU A 781 -15.38 18.54 2.70
CA LEU A 781 -14.09 17.83 2.74
C LEU A 781 -14.03 16.59 1.82
N SER A 782 -15.17 16.11 1.33
CA SER A 782 -15.22 14.94 0.44
C SER A 782 -14.84 15.24 -1.02
N SER A 783 -14.51 16.49 -1.38
CA SER A 783 -14.17 16.89 -2.74
C SER A 783 -12.68 17.20 -2.95
N CYS A 784 -11.78 16.68 -2.13
CA CYS A 784 -10.34 16.84 -2.35
C CYS A 784 -9.89 16.02 -3.54
N THR A 785 -9.87 16.67 -4.70
CA THR A 785 -9.31 16.12 -5.94
C THR A 785 -7.80 16.36 -5.92
N THR A 786 -7.05 15.28 -5.81
CA THR A 786 -5.59 15.31 -5.91
C THR A 786 -5.16 15.25 -7.37
N TYR A 787 -4.33 16.20 -7.81
CA TYR A 787 -3.58 16.12 -9.06
C TYR A 787 -2.08 15.94 -8.72
N PRO A 788 -1.28 15.27 -9.59
CA PRO A 788 0.15 15.09 -9.35
C PRO A 788 0.85 16.45 -9.27
N ARG A 789 1.64 16.65 -8.22
CA ARG A 789 2.37 17.89 -7.96
C ARG A 789 3.77 17.78 -8.55
N ARG A 790 4.25 18.87 -9.11
CA ARG A 790 5.60 19.02 -9.66
C ARG A 790 6.33 20.19 -8.99
N ALA A 791 7.66 20.09 -8.91
CA ALA A 791 8.50 21.23 -8.55
C ALA A 791 8.36 22.36 -9.58
N GLU A 792 8.42 23.60 -9.13
CA GLU A 792 8.31 24.78 -10.00
C GLU A 792 9.48 24.84 -10.99
N ILE A 793 9.17 24.99 -12.27
CA ILE A 793 10.15 25.24 -13.34
C ILE A 793 9.98 26.66 -13.87
N SER A 794 10.94 27.18 -14.63
CA SER A 794 10.81 28.50 -15.26
C SER A 794 9.61 28.54 -16.20
N LEU A 795 8.96 29.71 -16.32
CA LEU A 795 7.81 29.87 -17.22
C LEU A 795 8.16 29.56 -18.68
N ASP A 796 9.40 29.86 -19.10
CA ASP A 796 9.86 29.58 -20.46
C ASP A 796 10.03 28.09 -20.71
N ALA A 797 10.53 27.34 -19.73
CA ALA A 797 10.59 25.87 -19.77
C ALA A 797 9.18 25.26 -19.80
N ALA A 798 8.25 25.81 -19.01
CA ALA A 798 6.85 25.37 -19.01
C ALA A 798 6.15 25.65 -20.33
N ARG A 799 6.43 26.80 -20.97
CA ARG A 799 5.93 27.17 -22.32
C ARG A 799 6.42 26.18 -23.37
N GLN A 800 7.71 25.83 -23.36
CA GLN A 800 8.26 24.86 -24.31
C GLN A 800 7.63 23.47 -24.13
N GLU A 801 7.39 23.05 -22.91
CA GLU A 801 6.80 21.75 -22.61
C GLU A 801 5.31 21.66 -22.99
N ILE A 802 4.56 22.75 -22.82
CA ILE A 802 3.13 22.83 -23.19
C ILE A 802 2.96 23.03 -24.71
N ALA A 803 3.91 23.64 -25.38
CA ALA A 803 3.85 23.94 -26.80
C ALA A 803 4.19 22.78 -27.75
N VAL A 804 4.33 21.54 -27.26
CA VAL A 804 4.56 20.35 -28.09
C VAL A 804 3.37 20.18 -29.04
N PRO A 805 3.60 20.14 -30.39
CA PRO A 805 2.50 20.07 -31.35
C PRO A 805 1.73 18.75 -31.21
N HIS A 806 0.44 18.84 -30.95
CA HIS A 806 -0.46 17.69 -31.07
C HIS A 806 -0.73 17.40 -32.56
N GLN A 807 -0.93 16.12 -32.87
CA GLN A 807 -1.28 15.66 -34.22
C GLN A 807 -2.49 16.46 -34.77
N ASP A 808 -2.46 16.79 -36.04
CA ASP A 808 -3.42 17.69 -36.66
C ASP A 808 -4.88 17.19 -36.60
N ALA A 809 -5.11 15.87 -36.63
CA ALA A 809 -6.41 15.25 -36.39
C ALA A 809 -6.25 13.93 -35.67
N THR A 810 -6.92 13.76 -34.53
CA THR A 810 -6.92 12.51 -33.75
C THR A 810 -8.24 11.78 -33.87
N GLN A 811 -8.18 10.48 -34.23
CA GLN A 811 -9.32 9.57 -34.10
C GLN A 811 -9.32 9.01 -32.68
N PHE A 812 -10.49 8.91 -32.08
CA PHE A 812 -10.63 8.35 -30.74
C PHE A 812 -11.95 7.60 -30.58
N GLN A 813 -11.98 6.72 -29.60
CA GLN A 813 -13.15 6.04 -29.09
C GLN A 813 -13.22 6.26 -27.60
N ALA A 814 -14.41 6.39 -27.03
CA ALA A 814 -14.61 6.55 -25.61
C ALA A 814 -15.96 5.98 -25.17
N LYS A 815 -16.00 5.55 -23.93
CA LYS A 815 -17.25 5.27 -23.21
C LYS A 815 -17.65 6.54 -22.47
N VAL A 816 -18.87 6.99 -22.69
CA VAL A 816 -19.41 8.21 -22.06
C VAL A 816 -20.68 7.86 -21.30
N THR A 817 -20.74 8.28 -20.05
CA THR A 817 -22.00 8.21 -19.27
C THR A 817 -22.49 9.64 -19.04
N VAL A 818 -23.68 9.92 -19.50
CA VAL A 818 -24.37 11.21 -19.31
C VAL A 818 -25.21 11.10 -18.05
N HIS A 819 -24.90 11.92 -17.06
CA HIS A 819 -25.66 12.03 -15.82
C HIS A 819 -26.52 13.29 -15.84
N PHE A 820 -27.82 13.12 -15.75
CA PHE A 820 -28.78 14.21 -15.66
C PHE A 820 -29.88 13.91 -14.65
N LEU A 821 -29.96 14.64 -13.56
CA LEU A 821 -30.84 14.37 -12.42
C LEU A 821 -30.61 12.94 -11.87
N TRP A 822 -31.54 12.02 -12.09
CA TRP A 822 -31.48 10.59 -11.68
C TRP A 822 -31.41 9.65 -12.90
N ILE A 823 -31.06 10.17 -14.08
CA ILE A 823 -30.95 9.40 -15.32
C ILE A 823 -29.47 9.27 -15.66
N ASP A 824 -29.03 8.02 -15.81
CA ASP A 824 -27.70 7.70 -16.32
C ASP A 824 -27.83 7.04 -17.71
N LEU A 825 -27.26 7.69 -18.73
CA LEU A 825 -27.31 7.21 -20.10
C LEU A 825 -25.87 6.82 -20.56
N PRO A 826 -25.51 5.54 -20.51
CA PRO A 826 -24.24 5.08 -21.05
C PRO A 826 -24.27 5.00 -22.57
N MET A 827 -23.21 5.46 -23.25
CA MET A 827 -23.04 5.40 -24.69
C MET A 827 -21.58 5.15 -25.07
N LEU A 828 -21.37 4.56 -26.24
CA LEU A 828 -20.08 4.47 -26.87
C LEU A 828 -19.96 5.60 -27.90
N VAL A 829 -18.84 6.28 -27.90
CA VAL A 829 -18.60 7.39 -28.83
C VAL A 829 -17.37 7.11 -29.67
N ALA A 830 -17.44 7.43 -30.94
CA ALA A 830 -16.31 7.36 -31.85
C ALA A 830 -16.31 8.61 -32.74
N GLY A 831 -15.14 9.18 -32.96
CA GLY A 831 -15.07 10.42 -33.73
C GLY A 831 -13.68 10.88 -34.07
N THR A 832 -13.62 12.05 -34.71
CA THR A 832 -12.40 12.73 -35.05
C THR A 832 -12.42 14.15 -34.47
N ALA A 833 -11.37 14.50 -33.75
CA ALA A 833 -11.11 15.84 -33.25
C ALA A 833 -10.03 16.47 -34.13
N ASP A 834 -10.40 17.52 -34.84
CA ASP A 834 -9.48 18.32 -35.61
C ASP A 834 -9.19 19.63 -34.87
N ASN A 835 -7.99 19.72 -34.36
CA ASN A 835 -7.57 20.88 -33.56
C ASN A 835 -7.23 22.11 -34.40
N GLN A 836 -6.94 21.96 -35.71
CA GLN A 836 -6.70 23.10 -36.63
C GLN A 836 -8.02 23.82 -36.98
N THR A 837 -9.02 23.07 -37.41
CA THR A 837 -10.34 23.61 -37.71
C THR A 837 -11.23 23.78 -36.48
N ARG A 838 -10.79 23.31 -35.32
CA ARG A 838 -11.55 23.28 -34.05
C ARG A 838 -12.89 22.56 -34.17
N LEU A 839 -12.97 21.55 -34.99
CA LEU A 839 -14.19 20.81 -35.27
C LEU A 839 -14.14 19.38 -34.74
N LEU A 840 -15.12 19.03 -33.93
CA LEU A 840 -15.35 17.68 -33.48
C LEU A 840 -16.45 17.03 -34.29
N LYS A 841 -16.15 15.92 -34.98
CA LYS A 841 -17.14 15.08 -35.64
C LYS A 841 -17.29 13.79 -34.89
N MET A 842 -18.49 13.46 -34.47
CA MET A 842 -18.69 12.32 -33.58
C MET A 842 -20.01 11.56 -33.83
N VAL A 843 -19.94 10.26 -33.61
CA VAL A 843 -21.10 9.36 -33.59
C VAL A 843 -21.20 8.75 -32.21
N CYS A 844 -22.36 8.85 -31.59
CA CYS A 844 -22.68 8.23 -30.31
C CYS A 844 -23.58 7.02 -30.55
N LEU A 845 -23.17 5.87 -30.01
CA LEU A 845 -23.88 4.60 -30.15
C LEU A 845 -24.45 4.19 -28.79
N SER A 846 -25.58 3.51 -28.78
CA SER A 846 -26.07 2.81 -27.60
C SER A 846 -25.18 1.62 -27.29
N THR A 847 -25.32 1.06 -26.10
CA THR A 847 -24.62 -0.19 -25.70
C THR A 847 -24.99 -1.40 -26.58
N SER A 848 -26.10 -1.32 -27.33
CA SER A 848 -26.52 -2.31 -28.34
C SER A 848 -26.02 -2.00 -29.77
N GLY A 849 -25.20 -0.96 -29.95
CA GLY A 849 -24.62 -0.55 -31.24
C GLY A 849 -25.53 0.31 -32.11
N ALA A 850 -26.75 0.67 -31.69
CA ALA A 850 -27.60 1.58 -32.44
C ALA A 850 -27.13 3.02 -32.34
N THR A 851 -27.08 3.77 -33.46
CA THR A 851 -26.73 5.19 -33.48
C THR A 851 -27.79 5.98 -32.72
N LEU A 852 -27.36 6.67 -31.65
CA LEU A 852 -28.19 7.56 -30.85
C LEU A 852 -28.11 9.00 -31.33
N LEU A 853 -26.91 9.45 -31.69
CA LEU A 853 -26.60 10.84 -32.01
C LEU A 853 -25.41 10.89 -32.95
N GLN A 854 -25.49 11.74 -33.97
CA GLN A 854 -24.36 12.14 -34.80
C GLN A 854 -24.29 13.65 -34.81
N PHE A 855 -23.10 14.23 -34.61
CA PHE A 855 -22.98 15.68 -34.57
C PHE A 855 -21.61 16.18 -35.03
N GLN A 856 -21.60 17.46 -35.40
CA GLN A 856 -20.41 18.27 -35.64
C GLN A 856 -20.54 19.53 -34.80
N ALA A 857 -19.54 19.76 -33.93
CA ALA A 857 -19.57 20.86 -33.00
C ALA A 857 -18.17 21.46 -32.76
N THR A 858 -18.16 22.74 -32.46
CA THR A 858 -17.02 23.47 -31.86
C THR A 858 -17.25 23.57 -30.33
N PRO A 859 -16.27 24.02 -29.54
CA PRO A 859 -16.49 24.25 -28.10
C PRO A 859 -17.55 25.30 -27.77
N GLU A 860 -17.88 26.17 -28.74
CA GLU A 860 -18.83 27.28 -28.62
C GLU A 860 -20.22 26.96 -29.16
N GLU A 861 -20.31 26.25 -30.30
CA GLU A 861 -21.58 26.01 -31.00
C GLU A 861 -21.65 24.67 -31.72
N ILE A 862 -22.87 24.23 -32.04
CA ILE A 862 -23.15 23.00 -32.77
C ILE A 862 -23.48 23.37 -34.22
N HIS A 863 -22.72 22.80 -35.18
CA HIS A 863 -22.93 23.00 -36.61
C HIS A 863 -23.97 22.05 -37.19
N SER A 864 -23.97 20.79 -36.75
CA SER A 864 -24.99 19.80 -37.12
C SER A 864 -25.25 18.85 -35.98
N LEU A 865 -26.49 18.39 -35.81
CA LEU A 865 -26.90 17.44 -34.79
C LEU A 865 -28.05 16.61 -35.34
N ASP A 866 -27.75 15.32 -35.66
CA ASP A 866 -28.70 14.35 -36.14
C ASP A 866 -28.97 13.34 -35.02
N ARG A 867 -30.20 13.21 -34.60
CA ARG A 867 -30.66 12.32 -33.56
C ARG A 867 -31.38 11.09 -34.12
N ALA A 868 -31.31 9.98 -33.40
CA ALA A 868 -32.08 8.80 -33.76
C ALA A 868 -33.60 9.10 -33.70
N PRO A 869 -34.40 8.59 -34.67
CA PRO A 869 -35.85 8.77 -34.65
C PRO A 869 -36.58 8.22 -33.39
N LEU A 870 -35.94 7.28 -32.71
CA LEU A 870 -36.43 6.68 -31.48
C LEU A 870 -36.33 7.60 -30.24
N LEU A 871 -35.54 8.65 -30.30
CA LEU A 871 -35.35 9.56 -29.16
C LEU A 871 -36.45 10.64 -29.16
N PRO A 872 -37.11 10.89 -28.01
CA PRO A 872 -38.13 11.91 -27.90
C PRO A 872 -37.60 13.33 -28.19
N GLU A 873 -38.41 14.20 -28.80
CA GLU A 873 -38.01 15.59 -29.05
C GLU A 873 -37.58 16.36 -27.80
N ARG A 874 -38.18 16.02 -26.64
CA ARG A 874 -37.88 16.63 -25.36
C ARG A 874 -36.44 16.35 -24.90
N THR A 875 -35.71 15.38 -25.47
CA THR A 875 -34.30 15.07 -25.17
C THR A 875 -33.31 15.92 -25.98
N GLN A 876 -33.75 16.69 -26.98
CA GLN A 876 -32.88 17.47 -27.88
C GLN A 876 -31.95 18.40 -27.11
N TRP A 877 -32.45 19.11 -26.12
CA TRP A 877 -31.65 20.01 -25.29
C TRP A 877 -30.55 19.25 -24.53
N LEU A 878 -30.83 18.03 -23.97
CA LEU A 878 -29.82 17.21 -23.28
C LEU A 878 -28.73 16.73 -24.24
N LEU A 879 -29.11 16.33 -25.47
CA LEU A 879 -28.19 15.93 -26.52
C LEU A 879 -27.30 17.08 -27.00
N GLU A 880 -27.83 18.30 -27.13
CA GLU A 880 -27.07 19.50 -27.43
C GLU A 880 -26.03 19.79 -26.33
N LYS A 881 -26.41 19.70 -25.07
CA LYS A 881 -25.47 19.88 -23.93
C LYS A 881 -24.41 18.79 -23.87
N THR A 882 -24.76 17.56 -24.22
CA THR A 882 -23.82 16.44 -24.35
C THR A 882 -22.83 16.69 -25.48
N ALA A 883 -23.29 17.08 -26.67
CA ALA A 883 -22.43 17.38 -27.80
C ALA A 883 -21.44 18.52 -27.52
N LEU A 884 -21.91 19.64 -26.93
CA LEU A 884 -21.03 20.74 -26.48
C LEU A 884 -20.04 20.30 -25.40
N GLY A 885 -20.45 19.47 -24.45
CA GLY A 885 -19.59 18.94 -23.39
C GLY A 885 -18.45 18.09 -23.97
N LEU A 886 -18.75 17.20 -24.91
CA LEU A 886 -17.77 16.40 -25.62
C LEU A 886 -16.83 17.27 -26.48
N ALA A 887 -17.34 18.25 -27.20
CA ALA A 887 -16.50 19.18 -27.96
C ALA A 887 -15.55 20.00 -27.05
N ARG A 888 -16.02 20.45 -25.89
CA ARG A 888 -15.19 21.15 -24.89
C ARG A 888 -14.15 20.26 -24.24
N THR A 889 -14.39 18.95 -24.18
CA THR A 889 -13.45 17.98 -23.61
C THR A 889 -12.36 17.62 -24.60
N PHE A 890 -12.72 17.19 -25.81
CA PHE A 890 -11.81 16.60 -26.78
C PHE A 890 -11.08 17.61 -27.67
N LEU A 891 -11.65 18.80 -27.92
CA LEU A 891 -10.94 19.83 -28.66
C LEU A 891 -10.00 20.58 -27.73
N ASP A 892 -8.72 20.38 -27.96
CA ASP A 892 -7.65 21.04 -27.19
C ASP A 892 -7.26 22.34 -27.85
N ASN A 893 -7.36 23.40 -27.10
CA ASN A 893 -6.65 24.63 -27.37
C ASN A 893 -5.51 24.71 -26.37
N THR A 894 -4.28 24.57 -26.82
CA THR A 894 -3.13 24.98 -26.04
C THR A 894 -3.06 26.53 -26.12
N PRO A 895 -3.56 27.23 -25.10
CA PRO A 895 -3.43 28.69 -25.10
C PRO A 895 -1.98 29.06 -24.87
N ASP A 896 -1.53 30.15 -25.46
CA ASP A 896 -0.24 30.75 -25.10
C ASP A 896 -0.23 31.03 -23.60
N VAL A 897 0.80 30.52 -22.92
CA VAL A 897 0.95 30.71 -21.48
C VAL A 897 1.33 32.15 -21.20
N PRO A 898 0.44 32.97 -20.61
CA PRO A 898 0.70 34.38 -20.36
C PRO A 898 1.74 34.57 -19.25
N ASP A 899 2.38 35.74 -19.22
CA ASP A 899 3.33 36.10 -18.15
C ASP A 899 2.68 36.19 -16.77
N SER A 900 1.36 36.30 -16.72
CA SER A 900 0.56 36.25 -15.49
C SER A 900 0.35 34.85 -14.92
N ALA A 901 0.83 33.78 -15.58
CA ALA A 901 0.74 32.41 -15.12
C ALA A 901 1.51 32.23 -13.79
N LYS A 902 0.91 31.51 -12.86
CA LYS A 902 1.47 31.31 -11.51
C LYS A 902 1.49 29.85 -11.15
N TRP A 903 2.60 29.42 -10.58
CA TRP A 903 2.69 28.15 -9.89
C TRP A 903 1.88 28.19 -8.59
N SER A 904 1.03 27.20 -8.39
CA SER A 904 0.24 27.05 -7.19
C SER A 904 0.05 25.57 -6.86
N HIS A 905 0.53 25.14 -5.70
CA HIS A 905 0.40 23.77 -5.20
C HIS A 905 0.96 22.68 -6.14
N GLY A 906 2.06 22.98 -6.85
CA GLY A 906 2.71 22.04 -7.78
C GLY A 906 2.02 21.91 -9.14
N GLY A 907 1.19 22.88 -9.51
CA GLY A 907 0.60 23.01 -10.85
C GLY A 907 0.65 24.44 -11.36
N LEU A 908 0.81 24.59 -12.67
CA LEU A 908 0.81 25.91 -13.36
C LEU A 908 -0.62 26.33 -13.64
N ARG A 909 -1.04 27.49 -13.14
CA ARG A 909 -2.40 28.06 -13.31
C ARG A 909 -2.35 29.39 -14.03
N PHE A 910 -3.24 29.54 -14.96
CA PHE A 910 -3.45 30.83 -15.67
C PHE A 910 -4.86 30.97 -16.24
N ALA A 911 -5.18 32.16 -16.65
CA ALA A 911 -6.45 32.47 -17.31
C ALA A 911 -6.20 33.23 -18.61
N THR A 912 -6.99 32.93 -19.62
CA THR A 912 -7.01 33.64 -20.90
C THR A 912 -8.46 34.09 -21.15
N GLY A 913 -8.75 35.39 -20.91
CA GLY A 913 -10.12 35.89 -20.87
C GLY A 913 -10.94 35.27 -19.73
N GLU A 914 -12.10 34.68 -20.03
CA GLU A 914 -12.96 33.99 -19.07
C GLU A 914 -12.56 32.53 -18.81
N ARG A 915 -11.63 31.97 -19.59
CA ARG A 915 -11.18 30.58 -19.49
C ARG A 915 -10.02 30.41 -18.52
N HIS A 916 -10.08 29.38 -17.69
CA HIS A 916 -9.05 29.04 -16.70
C HIS A 916 -8.47 27.68 -17.01
N TYR A 917 -7.16 27.56 -16.83
CA TYR A 917 -6.38 26.36 -17.11
C TYR A 917 -5.52 25.97 -15.90
N LEU A 918 -5.36 24.67 -15.70
CA LEU A 918 -4.42 24.08 -14.75
C LEU A 918 -3.65 22.96 -15.45
N TYR A 919 -2.35 23.12 -15.53
CA TYR A 919 -1.41 22.08 -15.96
C TYR A 919 -0.65 21.51 -14.78
N ALA A 920 -0.47 20.19 -14.73
CA ALA A 920 0.24 19.52 -13.65
C ALA A 920 0.88 18.21 -14.16
N GLY A 921 1.79 17.63 -13.35
CA GLY A 921 2.47 16.39 -13.68
C GLY A 921 3.85 16.60 -14.31
N ASN A 922 4.50 15.50 -14.65
CA ASN A 922 5.79 15.46 -15.32
C ASN A 922 5.75 14.38 -16.42
N PRO A 923 5.60 14.75 -17.73
CA PRO A 923 5.51 16.14 -18.26
C PRO A 923 4.25 16.88 -17.84
N LEU A 924 4.21 18.22 -18.12
CA LEU A 924 3.05 19.07 -17.85
C LEU A 924 1.89 18.73 -18.78
N VAL A 925 0.81 18.21 -18.23
CA VAL A 925 -0.41 17.88 -18.95
C VAL A 925 -1.59 18.71 -18.45
N LEU A 926 -2.58 18.92 -19.31
CA LEU A 926 -3.80 19.65 -18.94
C LEU A 926 -4.62 18.82 -17.94
N TRP A 927 -4.78 19.31 -16.71
CA TRP A 927 -5.59 18.68 -15.68
C TRP A 927 -6.98 19.23 -15.54
N GLN A 928 -7.13 20.52 -15.82
CA GLN A 928 -8.41 21.17 -15.66
C GLN A 928 -8.52 22.36 -16.61
N LYS A 929 -9.63 22.46 -17.28
CA LYS A 929 -10.03 23.65 -18.03
C LYS A 929 -11.48 23.99 -17.69
N GLY A 930 -11.85 25.26 -17.76
CA GLY A 930 -13.21 25.68 -17.46
C GLY A 930 -13.44 27.13 -17.81
N GLN A 931 -14.69 27.56 -17.84
CA GLN A 931 -15.09 28.92 -18.06
C GLN A 931 -15.80 29.49 -16.85
N ARG A 932 -15.50 30.75 -16.52
CA ARG A 932 -16.11 31.50 -15.44
C ARG A 932 -16.68 32.77 -15.97
N HIS A 933 -17.96 33.02 -15.73
CA HIS A 933 -18.62 34.25 -16.05
C HIS A 933 -18.90 35.05 -14.78
N ARG A 934 -18.30 36.22 -14.63
CA ARG A 934 -18.33 37.04 -13.41
C ARG A 934 -17.94 36.24 -12.15
N SER A 935 -18.88 35.86 -11.27
CA SER A 935 -18.64 35.16 -10.04
C SER A 935 -18.96 33.66 -10.10
N HIS A 936 -19.60 33.16 -11.17
CA HIS A 936 -20.07 31.78 -11.28
C HIS A 936 -19.34 30.99 -12.37
N ARG A 937 -19.05 29.72 -12.09
CA ARG A 937 -18.52 28.78 -13.11
C ARG A 937 -19.65 28.38 -14.03
N SER A 938 -19.43 28.52 -15.35
CA SER A 938 -20.40 28.08 -16.37
C SER A 938 -20.24 26.59 -16.62
N TRP A 939 -19.01 26.15 -16.84
CA TRP A 939 -18.67 24.75 -17.01
C TRP A 939 -17.24 24.46 -16.54
N LEU A 940 -16.96 23.17 -16.28
CA LEU A 940 -15.67 22.66 -15.84
C LEU A 940 -15.41 21.31 -16.50
N CYS A 941 -14.23 21.12 -17.07
CA CYS A 941 -13.72 19.85 -17.52
C CYS A 941 -12.49 19.50 -16.69
N LYS A 942 -12.45 18.32 -16.12
CA LYS A 942 -11.40 17.89 -15.20
C LYS A 942 -10.96 16.47 -15.53
N ARG A 943 -9.66 16.26 -15.54
CA ARG A 943 -9.07 14.92 -15.68
C ARG A 943 -9.28 14.11 -14.40
N LEU A 944 -9.68 12.85 -14.52
CA LEU A 944 -9.93 11.96 -13.39
C LEU A 944 -8.74 11.05 -13.10
N SER A 945 -7.90 10.74 -14.12
CA SER A 945 -6.73 9.88 -13.97
C SER A 945 -5.43 10.58 -14.41
N PRO A 946 -4.27 10.24 -13.83
CA PRO A 946 -2.97 10.74 -14.27
C PRO A 946 -2.63 10.35 -15.71
N GLU A 947 -3.07 9.18 -16.16
CA GLU A 947 -2.80 8.61 -17.49
C GLU A 947 -3.60 9.24 -18.62
N GLY A 948 -4.60 10.08 -18.30
CA GLY A 948 -5.35 10.88 -19.26
C GLY A 948 -6.54 10.21 -19.90
N ASN A 949 -6.87 9.01 -19.51
CA ASN A 949 -7.90 8.21 -20.16
C ASN A 949 -9.32 8.51 -19.66
N ALA A 950 -9.47 9.29 -18.57
CA ALA A 950 -10.77 9.59 -18.00
C ALA A 950 -10.94 11.10 -17.69
N TRP A 951 -12.10 11.65 -18.06
CA TRP A 951 -12.46 13.04 -17.86
C TRP A 951 -13.85 13.17 -17.26
N LEU A 952 -14.05 14.16 -16.42
CA LEU A 952 -15.35 14.60 -15.91
C LEU A 952 -15.64 16.00 -16.46
N TYR A 953 -16.68 16.12 -17.27
CA TYR A 953 -17.23 17.40 -17.68
C TYR A 953 -18.48 17.72 -16.86
N GLN A 954 -18.62 18.97 -16.41
CA GLN A 954 -19.79 19.45 -15.66
C GLN A 954 -20.26 20.79 -16.23
N ASP A 955 -21.52 20.87 -16.64
CA ASP A 955 -22.22 22.11 -16.95
C ASP A 955 -23.08 22.50 -15.75
N PHE A 956 -22.65 23.53 -15.03
CA PHE A 956 -23.31 23.94 -13.79
C PHE A 956 -24.65 24.63 -14.03
N LEU A 957 -24.84 25.24 -15.20
CA LEU A 957 -26.10 25.91 -15.59
C LEU A 957 -27.13 24.87 -16.03
N ALA A 958 -26.72 23.88 -16.80
CA ALA A 958 -27.58 22.83 -17.30
C ALA A 958 -27.79 21.66 -16.32
N ARG A 959 -27.00 21.56 -15.25
CA ARG A 959 -26.96 20.42 -14.32
C ARG A 959 -26.71 19.08 -15.01
N VAL A 960 -25.88 19.09 -16.06
CA VAL A 960 -25.46 17.91 -16.83
C VAL A 960 -24.02 17.62 -16.48
N SER A 961 -23.70 16.36 -16.20
CA SER A 961 -22.31 15.91 -16.11
C SER A 961 -22.07 14.73 -17.04
N LEU A 962 -20.87 14.67 -17.62
CA LEU A 962 -20.40 13.61 -18.51
C LEU A 962 -19.19 12.97 -17.87
N GLU A 963 -19.25 11.70 -17.60
CA GLU A 963 -18.10 10.88 -17.27
C GLU A 963 -17.61 10.24 -18.58
N ILE A 964 -16.37 10.52 -18.96
CA ILE A 964 -15.79 10.16 -20.26
C ILE A 964 -14.56 9.32 -19.99
N GLN A 965 -14.54 8.10 -20.52
CA GLN A 965 -13.42 7.18 -20.43
C GLN A 965 -12.97 6.84 -21.86
N ALA A 966 -11.76 7.23 -22.26
CA ALA A 966 -11.17 6.85 -23.54
C ALA A 966 -10.93 5.34 -23.56
N LEU A 967 -11.26 4.71 -24.70
CA LEU A 967 -11.09 3.26 -24.92
C LEU A 967 -9.78 2.98 -25.63
#